data_89f5dd3c6f01e90ddba2d504716d04a6
#
_entry.id   89f5dd3c6f01e90ddba2d504716d04a6
#
_cell.length_a   1.000
_cell.length_b   1.000
_cell.length_c   1.000
_cell.angle_alpha   90.00
_cell.angle_beta   90.00
_cell.angle_gamma   90.00
#
_symmetry.space_group_name_H-M   'P 1'
#
loop_
_entity.id
_entity.type
_entity.pdbx_description
1 polymer ?
#
loop_
_entity_poly.entity_id
_entity_poly.type
_entity_poly.pdbx_seq_one_letter_code
_entity_poly.pdbx_strand_id
1 'polypeptide(L)'
;MSGSSDNIYSNEKRSKLTNLFALFKSPKEPAAAEDAKAVSSSEKANTQMQQSDLISRDLSWMKFNDRVLDQATNEDRNLFDRLKFLAITSSNLDEFFTIRVGSLYNYLDFGKERLDYSGLREIPFRKVLMKEVHDFVRRQNECYNNQLVPLFASRGFRIIGMDEITGEEHIAVEEYFDRTVYPMLTPMLFDYTHAFPVLLAKVLILGVITQVKGTTSEEDRKLSFVQLPPNLPRFYVIEREEELLFLPIENIAKAHINKLYRNVDIVSANLFRISRNGDFTLEESDDIEADFIDEIKQKIKSRRLGRVVQVSIEPDVNPDLLNLIKKRWEIDDHNVFMIDGLIDYTALWGIIKHPEFKDQIPPTRPPVPPLGLERERIPDIFEVMRERDILLHHPYNNFEPVLQLLEQAAEDPKVLSIKLTIYRLAKNSRVTEALLHAAENGKHVAVLFEVKARFDEENNIKEAQRLQKAGCFVIYGIGLLKTHTKLLLIVRNEGNRVLRYAHLSSGNYNEDTSRLYTDTGLLTSNEEYTHDISEFFNVITGHSIPSEYQNLITAPRYMRAKLIELIQQEAENAKAGLKSGICIKINSLEDRDTIYELYKASEAGVPIKLIVRGMCCLRPQRTGLSENITVRSLVGDFLEHSRIFYFHQNGNPLVYGGSADAMVRSFDKRIESLFKLVDPRVRQEAIHILYYSLQDNVNAYELQEDGNYVKCEIEEGSEPLNVHQAFYDVTLDQVMATHLFEEEDIKAEEKTQEKSATPESDDANAEIAPQTEAGQ
;
A
#
# COMPACT_ATOMS: atom_id res chain seq x y z
N MET A 1 -68.74 42.16 -3.94
CA MET A 1 -68.32 42.00 -2.56
C MET A 1 -67.60 40.70 -2.49
N SER A 2 -66.39 40.52 -2.86
CA SER A 2 -64.98 40.89 -2.53
C SER A 2 -64.73 40.81 -1.05
N GLY A 3 -63.87 39.84 -0.67
CA GLY A 3 -63.40 39.74 0.68
C GLY A 3 -62.19 38.84 0.75
N SER A 4 -61.03 39.41 0.74
CA SER A 4 -59.74 39.01 1.18
C SER A 4 -59.68 38.09 2.40
N SER A 5 -59.12 36.88 2.28
CA SER A 5 -58.67 36.07 3.39
C SER A 5 -57.59 35.04 3.01
N ASP A 6 -56.59 35.45 2.21
CA ASP A 6 -55.52 34.52 1.80
C ASP A 6 -54.05 35.05 2.00
N ASN A 7 -53.88 35.92 3.03
CA ASN A 7 -52.47 36.47 3.15
C ASN A 7 -51.87 36.44 4.56
N ILE A 8 -52.38 35.62 5.49
CA ILE A 8 -51.78 35.49 6.85
C ILE A 8 -51.04 34.19 7.07
N TYR A 9 -51.29 33.16 6.30
CA TYR A 9 -50.61 31.84 6.46
C TYR A 9 -49.27 31.72 5.76
N SER A 10 -48.87 32.69 4.92
CA SER A 10 -47.62 32.61 4.15
C SER A 10 -46.39 33.18 4.87
N ASN A 11 -46.55 34.11 5.80
CA ASN A 11 -45.40 34.79 6.41
C ASN A 11 -44.81 34.08 7.64
N GLU A 12 -45.61 33.37 8.45
CA GLU A 12 -45.09 32.64 9.61
C GLU A 12 -44.38 31.33 9.23
N LYS A 13 -44.75 30.69 8.13
CA LYS A 13 -43.98 29.52 7.58
C LYS A 13 -42.72 29.96 6.84
N ARG A 14 -42.71 31.17 6.25
CA ARG A 14 -41.50 31.71 5.60
C ARG A 14 -40.43 32.12 6.62
N SER A 15 -40.80 32.69 7.78
CA SER A 15 -39.82 33.11 8.79
C SER A 15 -39.14 31.95 9.53
N LYS A 16 -39.82 30.79 9.62
CA LYS A 16 -39.22 29.58 10.27
C LYS A 16 -38.33 28.76 9.34
N LEU A 17 -38.32 29.00 8.03
CA LEU A 17 -37.57 28.26 7.01
C LEU A 17 -36.35 29.03 6.48
N THR A 18 -36.11 30.26 6.92
CA THR A 18 -35.12 31.16 6.30
C THR A 18 -33.73 31.08 6.85
N ASN A 19 -33.49 30.41 7.96
CA ASN A 19 -32.10 30.30 8.52
C ASN A 19 -31.54 28.89 8.43
N LEU A 20 -30.92 28.55 7.29
CA LEU A 20 -30.25 27.29 7.08
C LEU A 20 -29.16 27.04 8.15
N PHE A 21 -28.43 28.08 8.56
CA PHE A 21 -27.38 28.00 9.57
C PHE A 21 -27.91 27.87 11.00
N ALA A 22 -29.13 28.37 11.29
CA ALA A 22 -29.77 28.18 12.61
C ALA A 22 -30.16 26.72 12.87
N LEU A 23 -30.46 25.95 11.82
CA LEU A 23 -30.73 24.53 11.91
C LEU A 23 -29.48 23.71 12.24
N PHE A 24 -28.30 24.32 12.09
CA PHE A 24 -26.99 23.65 12.25
C PHE A 24 -26.17 24.21 13.42
N LYS A 25 -26.68 25.17 14.21
CA LYS A 25 -26.01 25.59 15.46
C LYS A 25 -26.06 24.45 16.47
N SER A 26 -24.89 23.99 16.88
CA SER A 26 -24.72 22.97 17.94
C SER A 26 -25.11 23.59 19.29
N PRO A 27 -25.76 22.86 20.23
CA PRO A 27 -25.84 23.26 21.63
C PRO A 27 -24.42 23.37 22.20
N LYS A 28 -24.14 24.38 23.02
CA LYS A 28 -22.89 24.50 23.77
C LYS A 28 -22.79 23.30 24.73
N GLU A 29 -21.87 22.41 24.50
CA GLU A 29 -21.54 21.31 25.41
C GLU A 29 -20.65 21.75 26.58
N PRO A 30 -20.78 21.15 27.76
CA PRO A 30 -19.90 21.41 28.90
C PRO A 30 -18.61 20.58 28.78
N ALA A 31 -17.49 21.24 28.46
CA ALA A 31 -16.22 20.62 28.06
C ALA A 31 -15.38 19.96 29.19
N ALA A 32 -15.70 20.09 30.47
CA ALA A 32 -14.77 19.73 31.54
C ALA A 32 -14.92 18.33 32.18
N ALA A 33 -16.03 17.60 31.94
CA ALA A 33 -16.26 16.28 32.52
C ALA A 33 -15.96 15.10 31.59
N GLU A 34 -15.83 15.35 30.29
CA GLU A 34 -15.54 14.34 29.29
C GLU A 34 -14.04 14.02 29.13
N ASP A 35 -13.15 15.00 29.37
CA ASP A 35 -11.72 14.81 29.20
C ASP A 35 -11.12 13.82 30.21
N ALA A 36 -11.54 13.84 31.46
CA ALA A 36 -11.05 12.89 32.48
C ALA A 36 -11.52 11.43 32.23
N LYS A 37 -12.73 11.24 31.68
CA LYS A 37 -13.22 9.91 31.29
C LYS A 37 -12.55 9.42 29.99
N ALA A 38 -12.21 10.32 29.10
CA ALA A 38 -11.52 10.02 27.85
C ALA A 38 -10.07 9.56 28.09
N VAL A 39 -9.33 10.20 29.01
CA VAL A 39 -7.96 9.80 29.38
C VAL A 39 -7.94 8.40 29.98
N SER A 40 -8.82 8.12 30.96
CA SER A 40 -8.87 6.79 31.59
C SER A 40 -9.32 5.67 30.64
N SER A 41 -10.11 5.97 29.60
CA SER A 41 -10.50 5.00 28.58
C SER A 41 -9.38 4.73 27.56
N SER A 42 -8.56 5.72 27.27
CA SER A 42 -7.40 5.59 26.39
C SER A 42 -6.29 4.76 27.03
N GLU A 43 -6.01 4.97 28.32
CA GLU A 43 -5.02 4.18 29.07
C GLU A 43 -5.41 2.71 29.16
N LYS A 44 -6.69 2.40 29.42
CA LYS A 44 -7.20 1.02 29.40
C LYS A 44 -7.07 0.36 28.03
N ALA A 45 -7.37 1.08 26.96
CA ALA A 45 -7.22 0.58 25.59
C ALA A 45 -5.74 0.28 25.26
N ASN A 46 -4.83 1.17 25.64
CA ASN A 46 -3.40 0.97 25.44
C ASN A 46 -2.88 -0.25 26.24
N THR A 47 -3.31 -0.41 27.50
CA THR A 47 -2.93 -1.57 28.31
C THR A 47 -3.43 -2.87 27.68
N GLN A 48 -4.68 -2.91 27.20
CA GLN A 48 -5.22 -4.09 26.53
C GLN A 48 -4.46 -4.44 25.25
N MET A 49 -4.09 -3.43 24.44
CA MET A 49 -3.29 -3.64 23.24
C MET A 49 -1.89 -4.19 23.54
N GLN A 50 -1.26 -3.72 24.62
CA GLN A 50 0.05 -4.21 25.05
C GLN A 50 0.02 -5.66 25.54
N GLN A 51 -1.08 -6.08 26.15
CA GLN A 51 -1.29 -7.45 26.64
C GLN A 51 -1.63 -8.45 25.52
N SER A 52 -2.06 -7.98 24.35
CA SER A 52 -2.37 -8.85 23.21
C SER A 52 -1.10 -9.46 22.61
N ASP A 53 -1.16 -10.74 22.25
CA ASP A 53 -0.09 -11.44 21.52
C ASP A 53 0.07 -10.94 20.08
N LEU A 54 -0.88 -10.18 19.60
CA LEU A 54 -0.88 -9.67 18.23
C LEU A 54 -0.90 -8.15 18.21
N ILE A 55 -0.25 -7.58 17.20
CA ILE A 55 -0.29 -6.15 16.88
C ILE A 55 -1.52 -5.87 16.00
N SER A 56 -2.21 -4.74 16.23
CA SER A 56 -3.28 -4.28 15.34
C SER A 56 -2.80 -4.14 13.91
N ARG A 57 -3.55 -4.73 12.99
CA ARG A 57 -3.26 -4.66 11.56
C ARG A 57 -3.22 -3.24 11.02
N ASP A 58 -4.19 -2.42 11.40
CA ASP A 58 -4.34 -1.07 10.85
C ASP A 58 -3.37 -0.07 11.52
N LEU A 59 -3.01 -0.27 12.79
CA LEU A 59 -1.93 0.48 13.45
C LEU A 59 -0.57 0.10 12.88
N SER A 60 -0.30 -1.19 12.66
CA SER A 60 0.92 -1.64 11.99
C SER A 60 1.06 -1.05 10.57
N TRP A 61 -0.06 -0.87 9.85
CA TRP A 61 -0.05 -0.19 8.58
C TRP A 61 0.32 1.31 8.72
N MET A 62 -0.17 2.00 9.75
CA MET A 62 0.25 3.38 10.03
C MET A 62 1.75 3.47 10.28
N LYS A 63 2.32 2.53 11.05
CA LYS A 63 3.78 2.45 11.27
C LYS A 63 4.57 2.18 9.98
N PHE A 64 3.98 1.49 9.00
CA PHE A 64 4.58 1.39 7.67
C PHE A 64 4.62 2.76 6.98
N ASN A 65 3.50 3.51 6.99
CA ASN A 65 3.48 4.83 6.36
C ASN A 65 4.39 5.85 7.09
N ASP A 66 4.61 5.67 8.41
CA ASP A 66 5.61 6.41 9.18
C ASP A 66 7.02 6.21 8.61
N ARG A 67 7.44 4.95 8.35
CA ARG A 67 8.76 4.66 7.76
C ARG A 67 8.92 5.24 6.35
N VAL A 68 7.82 5.37 5.60
CA VAL A 68 7.82 6.07 4.30
C VAL A 68 8.00 7.58 4.51
N LEU A 69 7.38 8.17 5.54
CA LEU A 69 7.54 9.58 5.89
C LEU A 69 8.97 9.89 6.36
N ASP A 70 9.61 8.96 7.08
CA ASP A 70 11.01 9.11 7.51
C ASP A 70 11.96 9.28 6.31
N GLN A 71 11.63 8.71 5.14
CA GLN A 71 12.41 8.95 3.93
C GLN A 71 12.28 10.40 3.43
N ALA A 72 11.14 11.06 3.67
CA ALA A 72 10.95 12.47 3.35
C ALA A 72 11.67 13.41 4.34
N THR A 73 11.90 12.96 5.58
CA THR A 73 12.65 13.72 6.60
C THR A 73 14.16 13.48 6.54
N ASN A 74 14.61 12.43 5.84
CA ASN A 74 16.01 12.06 5.75
C ASN A 74 16.83 13.12 4.95
N GLU A 75 17.73 13.82 5.61
CA GLU A 75 18.53 14.90 5.03
C GLU A 75 19.60 14.42 4.04
N ASP A 76 20.01 13.16 4.11
CA ASP A 76 20.97 12.56 3.18
C ASP A 76 20.36 12.36 1.77
N ARG A 77 19.02 12.42 1.65
CA ARG A 77 18.33 12.29 0.38
C ARG A 77 18.24 13.61 -0.38
N ASN A 78 18.28 13.51 -1.71
CA ASN A 78 17.99 14.64 -2.58
C ASN A 78 16.59 15.21 -2.31
N LEU A 79 16.42 16.55 -2.43
CA LEU A 79 15.14 17.22 -2.19
C LEU A 79 13.99 16.60 -2.99
N PHE A 80 14.20 16.30 -4.28
CA PHE A 80 13.13 15.74 -5.14
C PHE A 80 12.73 14.32 -4.70
N ASP A 81 13.66 13.51 -4.16
CA ASP A 81 13.32 12.23 -3.56
C ASP A 81 12.51 12.41 -2.27
N ARG A 82 12.88 13.37 -1.44
CA ARG A 82 12.12 13.72 -0.23
C ARG A 82 10.69 14.15 -0.57
N LEU A 83 10.52 15.00 -1.59
CA LEU A 83 9.19 15.41 -2.11
C LEU A 83 8.40 14.21 -2.64
N LYS A 84 9.06 13.30 -3.36
CA LYS A 84 8.46 12.05 -3.85
C LYS A 84 7.91 11.19 -2.70
N PHE A 85 8.70 10.98 -1.63
CA PHE A 85 8.26 10.21 -0.48
C PHE A 85 7.10 10.89 0.25
N LEU A 86 7.11 12.22 0.39
CA LEU A 86 5.97 12.95 0.97
C LEU A 86 4.70 12.77 0.12
N ALA A 87 4.79 12.86 -1.21
CA ALA A 87 3.67 12.61 -2.12
C ALA A 87 3.15 11.16 -2.03
N ILE A 88 4.06 10.17 -1.88
CA ILE A 88 3.70 8.76 -1.67
C ILE A 88 2.92 8.58 -0.37
N THR A 89 3.35 9.21 0.74
CA THR A 89 2.63 9.11 2.02
C THR A 89 1.20 9.64 1.93
N SER A 90 0.97 10.69 1.14
CA SER A 90 -0.37 11.24 0.88
C SER A 90 -1.25 10.27 0.08
N SER A 91 -0.70 9.67 -0.97
CA SER A 91 -1.40 8.64 -1.75
C SER A 91 -1.75 7.41 -0.92
N ASN A 92 -0.81 6.97 -0.08
CA ASN A 92 -1.01 5.85 0.84
C ASN A 92 -2.14 6.14 1.83
N LEU A 93 -2.16 7.33 2.40
CA LEU A 93 -3.19 7.75 3.35
C LEU A 93 -4.57 7.83 2.69
N ASP A 94 -4.65 8.31 1.47
CA ASP A 94 -5.88 8.31 0.65
C ASP A 94 -6.44 6.89 0.46
N GLU A 95 -5.58 5.93 0.16
CA GLU A 95 -5.99 4.52 0.03
C GLU A 95 -6.43 3.95 1.38
N PHE A 96 -5.71 4.27 2.45
CA PHE A 96 -6.03 3.84 3.81
C PHE A 96 -7.43 4.32 4.23
N PHE A 97 -7.73 5.60 4.05
CA PHE A 97 -9.06 6.14 4.35
C PHE A 97 -10.15 5.49 3.48
N THR A 98 -9.90 5.39 2.19
CA THR A 98 -10.88 4.85 1.24
C THR A 98 -11.24 3.39 1.55
N ILE A 99 -10.27 2.59 1.98
CA ILE A 99 -10.44 1.14 2.12
C ILE A 99 -10.54 0.72 3.59
N ARG A 100 -9.57 1.11 4.44
CA ARG A 100 -9.45 0.59 5.81
C ARG A 100 -10.38 1.30 6.78
N VAL A 101 -10.32 2.62 6.80
CA VAL A 101 -11.24 3.44 7.59
C VAL A 101 -12.66 3.27 7.06
N GLY A 102 -12.84 3.23 5.72
CA GLY A 102 -14.13 2.94 5.10
C GLY A 102 -14.73 1.61 5.58
N SER A 103 -13.93 0.53 5.59
CA SER A 103 -14.36 -0.77 6.10
C SER A 103 -14.72 -0.73 7.59
N LEU A 104 -13.95 0.00 8.42
CA LEU A 104 -14.28 0.17 9.85
C LEU A 104 -15.65 0.84 10.04
N TYR A 105 -15.96 1.87 9.25
CA TYR A 105 -17.28 2.53 9.28
C TYR A 105 -18.40 1.60 8.83
N ASN A 106 -18.18 0.68 7.90
CA ASN A 106 -19.19 -0.32 7.55
C ASN A 106 -19.61 -1.16 8.77
N TYR A 107 -18.65 -1.56 9.64
CA TYR A 107 -18.99 -2.28 10.87
C TYR A 107 -19.79 -1.41 11.85
N LEU A 108 -19.41 -0.14 12.02
CA LEU A 108 -20.11 0.81 12.89
C LEU A 108 -21.53 1.10 12.40
N ASP A 109 -21.71 1.34 11.11
CA ASP A 109 -23.00 1.70 10.51
C ASP A 109 -23.99 0.53 10.48
N PHE A 110 -23.51 -0.68 10.28
CA PHE A 110 -24.34 -1.91 10.26
C PHE A 110 -24.48 -2.59 11.62
N GLY A 111 -23.90 -2.02 12.68
CA GLY A 111 -23.96 -2.59 14.04
C GLY A 111 -23.33 -3.99 14.13
N LYS A 112 -22.37 -4.33 13.26
CA LYS A 112 -21.68 -5.60 13.28
C LYS A 112 -20.49 -5.52 14.24
N GLU A 113 -20.41 -6.47 15.17
CA GLU A 113 -19.26 -6.56 16.07
C GLU A 113 -18.01 -6.99 15.32
N ARG A 114 -16.92 -6.26 15.55
CA ARG A 114 -15.58 -6.58 15.05
C ARG A 114 -14.60 -6.46 16.21
N LEU A 115 -13.79 -7.49 16.40
CA LEU A 115 -12.65 -7.46 17.29
C LEU A 115 -11.39 -7.24 16.46
N ASP A 116 -10.64 -6.18 16.75
CA ASP A 116 -9.35 -5.96 16.13
C ASP A 116 -8.32 -7.01 16.60
N TYR A 117 -7.20 -7.15 15.91
CA TYR A 117 -6.10 -8.04 16.31
C TYR A 117 -5.56 -7.72 17.71
N SER A 118 -5.57 -6.43 18.08
CA SER A 118 -5.20 -5.97 19.42
C SER A 118 -6.22 -6.30 20.52
N GLY A 119 -7.33 -6.98 20.20
CA GLY A 119 -8.39 -7.31 21.15
C GLY A 119 -9.38 -6.19 21.44
N LEU A 120 -9.22 -5.00 20.82
CA LEU A 120 -10.15 -3.89 21.00
C LEU A 120 -11.40 -4.04 20.13
N ARG A 121 -12.56 -3.63 20.66
CA ARG A 121 -13.79 -3.45 19.90
C ARG A 121 -13.75 -2.18 19.04
N GLU A 122 -14.71 -2.03 18.13
CA GLU A 122 -14.75 -1.04 17.06
C GLU A 122 -14.58 0.42 17.54
N ILE A 123 -15.33 0.81 18.59
CA ILE A 123 -15.37 2.22 19.04
C ILE A 123 -14.08 2.61 19.76
N PRO A 124 -13.56 1.86 20.77
CA PRO A 124 -12.26 2.13 21.35
C PRO A 124 -11.13 2.09 20.30
N PHE A 125 -11.18 1.12 19.41
CA PHE A 125 -10.19 0.98 18.35
C PHE A 125 -10.18 2.20 17.41
N ARG A 126 -11.37 2.69 16.98
CA ARG A 126 -11.47 3.89 16.14
C ARG A 126 -10.78 5.09 16.79
N LYS A 127 -10.99 5.32 18.10
CA LYS A 127 -10.38 6.45 18.80
C LYS A 127 -8.86 6.38 18.79
N VAL A 128 -8.30 5.20 19.06
CA VAL A 128 -6.83 4.98 19.03
C VAL A 128 -6.29 5.18 17.62
N LEU A 129 -6.93 4.56 16.63
CA LEU A 129 -6.52 4.65 15.23
C LEU A 129 -6.54 6.09 14.72
N MET A 130 -7.62 6.82 14.97
CA MET A 130 -7.76 8.19 14.48
C MET A 130 -6.79 9.16 15.16
N LYS A 131 -6.45 8.92 16.45
CA LYS A 131 -5.38 9.66 17.12
C LYS A 131 -4.04 9.47 16.41
N GLU A 132 -3.67 8.23 16.10
CA GLU A 132 -2.42 7.91 15.38
C GLU A 132 -2.39 8.56 13.99
N VAL A 133 -3.54 8.57 13.29
CA VAL A 133 -3.67 9.25 11.99
C VAL A 133 -3.50 10.77 12.12
N HIS A 134 -4.08 11.41 13.15
CA HIS A 134 -3.89 12.85 13.39
C HIS A 134 -2.44 13.20 13.69
N ASP A 135 -1.77 12.39 14.51
CA ASP A 135 -0.35 12.56 14.81
C ASP A 135 0.53 12.40 13.57
N PHE A 136 0.18 11.46 12.69
CA PHE A 136 0.85 11.27 11.40
C PHE A 136 0.68 12.50 10.48
N VAL A 137 -0.56 12.98 10.29
CA VAL A 137 -0.85 14.14 9.44
C VAL A 137 -0.14 15.41 9.96
N ARG A 138 -0.07 15.59 11.29
CA ARG A 138 0.70 16.69 11.90
C ARG A 138 2.18 16.61 11.52
N ARG A 139 2.82 15.43 11.67
CA ARG A 139 4.23 15.23 11.28
C ARG A 139 4.46 15.43 9.78
N GLN A 140 3.50 15.04 8.95
CA GLN A 140 3.52 15.26 7.51
C GLN A 140 3.53 16.76 7.18
N ASN A 141 2.69 17.56 7.85
CA ASN A 141 2.65 19.02 7.71
C ASN A 141 3.95 19.67 8.21
N GLU A 142 4.48 19.23 9.35
CA GLU A 142 5.75 19.70 9.90
C GLU A 142 6.91 19.41 8.95
N CYS A 143 6.97 18.22 8.36
CA CYS A 143 7.97 17.87 7.35
C CYS A 143 7.87 18.80 6.14
N TYR A 144 6.69 19.02 5.59
CA TYR A 144 6.50 19.90 4.44
C TYR A 144 6.91 21.34 4.76
N ASN A 145 6.30 21.96 5.78
CA ASN A 145 6.45 23.39 6.05
C ASN A 145 7.82 23.74 6.64
N ASN A 146 8.34 22.92 7.55
CA ASN A 146 9.53 23.28 8.34
C ASN A 146 10.84 22.71 7.75
N GLN A 147 10.77 21.63 6.97
CA GLN A 147 11.98 20.98 6.47
C GLN A 147 12.13 21.08 4.94
N LEU A 148 11.05 21.00 4.16
CA LEU A 148 11.14 20.94 2.71
C LEU A 148 10.97 22.32 2.06
N VAL A 149 9.95 23.08 2.44
CA VAL A 149 9.69 24.43 1.87
C VAL A 149 10.92 25.35 1.96
N PRO A 150 11.67 25.41 3.09
CA PRO A 150 12.88 26.26 3.17
C PRO A 150 13.97 25.91 2.15
N LEU A 151 13.97 24.68 1.61
CA LEU A 151 14.97 24.24 0.66
C LEU A 151 14.64 24.57 -0.82
N PHE A 152 13.39 24.95 -1.12
CA PHE A 152 12.91 25.13 -2.50
C PHE A 152 13.70 26.18 -3.26
N ALA A 153 13.90 27.34 -2.67
CA ALA A 153 14.64 28.44 -3.30
C ALA A 153 16.09 28.05 -3.68
N SER A 154 16.74 27.21 -2.85
CA SER A 154 18.10 26.73 -3.15
C SER A 154 18.16 25.79 -4.36
N ARG A 155 17.00 25.31 -4.83
CA ARG A 155 16.84 24.45 -5.99
C ARG A 155 16.22 25.14 -7.20
N GLY A 156 16.08 26.49 -7.13
CA GLY A 156 15.59 27.31 -8.21
C GLY A 156 14.07 27.31 -8.38
N PHE A 157 13.29 27.04 -7.32
CA PHE A 157 11.85 27.16 -7.38
C PHE A 157 11.22 27.55 -6.04
N ARG A 158 10.00 28.10 -6.09
CA ARG A 158 9.11 28.31 -4.92
C ARG A 158 7.67 27.99 -5.25
N ILE A 159 6.90 27.60 -4.22
CA ILE A 159 5.42 27.57 -4.28
C ILE A 159 4.98 28.87 -3.64
N ILE A 160 4.17 29.66 -4.37
CA ILE A 160 3.84 31.03 -3.98
C ILE A 160 2.34 31.26 -3.84
N GLY A 161 1.99 32.34 -3.11
CA GLY A 161 0.62 32.88 -3.04
C GLY A 161 0.35 33.95 -4.11
N MET A 162 -0.88 34.41 -4.16
CA MET A 162 -1.30 35.50 -5.06
C MET A 162 -0.69 36.86 -4.67
N ASP A 163 -0.23 37.01 -3.47
CA ASP A 163 0.42 38.20 -2.91
C ASP A 163 1.90 38.36 -3.32
N GLU A 164 2.50 37.32 -3.86
CA GLU A 164 3.90 37.28 -4.27
C GLU A 164 4.12 37.54 -5.78
N ILE A 165 3.07 37.64 -6.57
CA ILE A 165 3.17 37.90 -8.02
C ILE A 165 3.19 39.39 -8.36
N THR A 166 3.89 39.73 -9.45
CA THR A 166 4.00 41.12 -9.93
C THR A 166 2.74 41.57 -10.68
N GLY A 167 2.65 42.89 -10.99
CA GLY A 167 1.48 43.41 -11.71
C GLY A 167 1.30 42.80 -13.12
N GLU A 168 2.39 42.53 -13.87
CA GLU A 168 2.31 41.88 -15.17
C GLU A 168 1.90 40.39 -15.04
N GLU A 169 2.44 39.72 -14.05
CA GLU A 169 2.07 38.32 -13.75
C GLU A 169 0.60 38.22 -13.31
N HIS A 170 0.08 39.21 -12.56
CA HIS A 170 -1.34 39.29 -12.23
C HIS A 170 -2.23 39.32 -13.46
N ILE A 171 -1.87 40.10 -14.49
CA ILE A 171 -2.61 40.17 -15.74
C ILE A 171 -2.62 38.80 -16.43
N ALA A 172 -1.46 38.14 -16.51
CA ALA A 172 -1.35 36.81 -17.13
C ALA A 172 -2.16 35.73 -16.37
N VAL A 173 -2.11 35.75 -15.04
CA VAL A 173 -2.88 34.84 -14.17
C VAL A 173 -4.38 35.09 -14.30
N GLU A 174 -4.81 36.36 -14.36
CA GLU A 174 -6.21 36.72 -14.56
C GLU A 174 -6.71 36.26 -15.95
N GLU A 175 -5.91 36.45 -17.00
CA GLU A 175 -6.22 35.97 -18.34
C GLU A 175 -6.33 34.45 -18.39
N TYR A 176 -5.40 33.74 -17.73
CA TYR A 176 -5.46 32.28 -17.58
C TYR A 176 -6.72 31.84 -16.84
N PHE A 177 -7.06 32.53 -15.76
CA PHE A 177 -8.30 32.25 -15.03
C PHE A 177 -9.51 32.43 -15.95
N ASP A 178 -9.65 33.57 -16.61
CA ASP A 178 -10.82 33.90 -17.43
C ASP A 178 -11.00 32.97 -18.64
N ARG A 179 -9.90 32.60 -19.29
CA ARG A 179 -9.95 31.76 -20.50
C ARG A 179 -9.97 30.27 -20.23
N THR A 180 -9.33 29.82 -19.16
CA THR A 180 -9.11 28.39 -18.92
C THR A 180 -9.86 27.88 -17.70
N VAL A 181 -9.74 28.54 -16.54
CA VAL A 181 -10.28 28.05 -15.28
C VAL A 181 -11.77 28.37 -15.14
N TYR A 182 -12.15 29.65 -15.31
CA TYR A 182 -13.50 30.14 -15.12
C TYR A 182 -14.58 29.39 -15.93
N PRO A 183 -14.39 29.05 -17.22
CA PRO A 183 -15.39 28.32 -17.99
C PRO A 183 -15.66 26.89 -17.48
N MET A 184 -14.75 26.34 -16.69
CA MET A 184 -14.86 24.99 -16.14
C MET A 184 -15.47 24.95 -14.75
N LEU A 185 -15.61 26.10 -14.08
CA LEU A 185 -16.14 26.19 -12.72
C LEU A 185 -17.65 26.32 -12.75
N THR A 186 -18.31 25.55 -11.87
CA THR A 186 -19.78 25.61 -11.71
C THR A 186 -20.10 25.67 -10.24
N PRO A 187 -20.65 26.80 -9.75
CA PRO A 187 -21.18 26.91 -8.39
C PRO A 187 -22.41 26.04 -8.22
N MET A 188 -22.41 25.20 -7.19
CA MET A 188 -23.52 24.33 -6.81
C MET A 188 -24.14 24.86 -5.52
N LEU A 189 -25.29 25.55 -5.65
CA LEU A 189 -26.00 26.13 -4.52
C LEU A 189 -26.61 25.05 -3.63
N PHE A 190 -26.51 25.23 -2.31
CA PHE A 190 -27.24 24.45 -1.32
C PHE A 190 -28.09 25.33 -0.46
N ASP A 191 -29.40 25.13 -0.53
CA ASP A 191 -30.42 25.74 0.32
C ASP A 191 -31.62 24.78 0.45
N TYR A 192 -32.72 25.25 1.07
CA TYR A 192 -33.89 24.41 1.25
C TYR A 192 -34.65 24.09 -0.04
N THR A 193 -34.32 24.74 -1.17
CA THR A 193 -34.90 24.45 -2.49
C THR A 193 -33.98 23.61 -3.35
N HIS A 194 -32.68 23.55 -3.02
CA HIS A 194 -31.67 22.81 -3.75
C HIS A 194 -31.12 21.69 -2.87
N ALA A 195 -31.14 20.48 -3.39
CA ALA A 195 -30.53 19.33 -2.71
C ALA A 195 -29.02 19.53 -2.51
N PHE A 196 -28.46 18.91 -1.45
CA PHE A 196 -27.03 18.92 -1.23
C PHE A 196 -26.31 18.26 -2.42
N PRO A 197 -25.34 18.93 -3.06
CA PRO A 197 -24.69 18.42 -4.25
C PRO A 197 -23.83 17.18 -3.92
N VAL A 198 -23.70 16.29 -4.91
CA VAL A 198 -22.78 15.17 -4.83
C VAL A 198 -21.38 15.68 -5.12
N LEU A 199 -20.59 15.88 -4.05
CA LEU A 199 -19.20 16.29 -4.15
C LEU A 199 -18.31 15.08 -4.41
N LEU A 200 -17.39 15.21 -5.38
CA LEU A 200 -16.47 14.15 -5.76
C LEU A 200 -15.38 13.98 -4.71
N ALA A 201 -14.99 12.72 -4.46
CA ALA A 201 -13.86 12.43 -3.60
C ALA A 201 -12.53 12.77 -4.30
N LYS A 202 -11.52 13.14 -3.50
CA LYS A 202 -10.14 13.45 -3.96
C LYS A 202 -10.04 14.65 -4.91
N VAL A 203 -11.05 15.50 -4.92
CA VAL A 203 -11.09 16.76 -5.68
C VAL A 203 -11.06 17.92 -4.70
N LEU A 204 -10.40 19.00 -5.06
CA LEU A 204 -10.39 20.23 -4.29
C LEU A 204 -11.72 20.96 -4.46
N ILE A 205 -12.25 21.45 -3.37
CA ILE A 205 -13.59 22.06 -3.30
C ILE A 205 -13.51 23.37 -2.53
N LEU A 206 -14.03 24.44 -3.10
CA LEU A 206 -14.27 25.69 -2.39
C LEU A 206 -15.71 25.70 -1.85
N GLY A 207 -15.84 25.78 -0.53
CA GLY A 207 -17.11 26.08 0.14
C GLY A 207 -17.27 27.59 0.29
N VAL A 208 -18.22 28.17 -0.44
CA VAL A 208 -18.37 29.61 -0.54
C VAL A 208 -19.65 30.01 0.15
N ILE A 209 -19.54 30.83 1.19
CA ILE A 209 -20.68 31.46 1.85
C ILE A 209 -20.85 32.86 1.27
N THR A 210 -22.03 33.16 0.72
CA THR A 210 -22.39 34.45 0.16
C THR A 210 -23.52 35.06 0.93
N GLN A 211 -23.64 36.41 0.89
CA GLN A 211 -24.72 37.19 1.51
C GLN A 211 -25.23 38.21 0.52
N VAL A 212 -26.53 38.53 0.60
CA VAL A 212 -27.09 39.54 -0.25
C VAL A 212 -26.44 40.91 0.04
N LYS A 213 -26.06 41.62 -1.00
CA LYS A 213 -25.30 42.87 -0.88
C LYS A 213 -26.08 43.90 -0.04
N GLY A 214 -25.38 44.43 0.98
CA GLY A 214 -25.93 45.43 1.89
C GLY A 214 -26.81 44.90 3.00
N THR A 215 -26.96 43.58 3.17
CA THR A 215 -27.61 42.98 4.34
C THR A 215 -26.55 42.53 5.36
N THR A 216 -26.94 42.52 6.65
CA THR A 216 -26.10 41.99 7.74
C THR A 216 -26.74 40.78 8.42
N SER A 217 -27.91 40.34 7.93
CA SER A 217 -28.64 39.21 8.50
C SER A 217 -27.97 37.87 8.11
N GLU A 218 -27.69 37.04 9.09
CA GLU A 218 -27.23 35.66 8.85
C GLU A 218 -28.26 34.82 8.07
N GLU A 219 -29.53 35.22 8.10
CA GLU A 219 -30.65 34.56 7.40
C GLU A 219 -30.52 34.67 5.87
N ASP A 220 -29.84 35.72 5.39
CA ASP A 220 -29.61 35.96 3.96
C ASP A 220 -28.36 35.25 3.40
N ARG A 221 -27.67 34.50 4.24
CA ARG A 221 -26.49 33.75 3.84
C ARG A 221 -26.88 32.51 3.02
N LYS A 222 -26.13 32.26 1.95
CA LYS A 222 -26.26 31.09 1.10
C LYS A 222 -24.91 30.37 1.00
N LEU A 223 -24.96 29.06 0.95
CA LEU A 223 -23.78 28.21 0.77
C LEU A 223 -23.80 27.62 -0.63
N SER A 224 -22.64 27.66 -1.28
CA SER A 224 -22.39 26.95 -2.53
C SER A 224 -21.04 26.24 -2.52
N PHE A 225 -20.91 25.23 -3.36
CA PHE A 225 -19.68 24.49 -3.53
C PHE A 225 -19.18 24.65 -4.95
N VAL A 226 -17.87 24.88 -5.11
CA VAL A 226 -17.19 24.94 -6.41
C VAL A 226 -16.10 23.90 -6.42
N GLN A 227 -16.23 22.88 -7.28
CA GLN A 227 -15.20 21.85 -7.44
C GLN A 227 -14.18 22.30 -8.49
N LEU A 228 -12.90 22.19 -8.17
CA LEU A 228 -11.82 22.44 -9.11
C LEU A 228 -11.64 21.21 -10.02
N PRO A 229 -11.67 21.36 -11.34
CA PRO A 229 -11.54 20.24 -12.26
C PRO A 229 -10.19 19.52 -12.13
N PRO A 230 -10.17 18.19 -11.94
CA PRO A 230 -8.94 17.44 -11.71
C PRO A 230 -8.06 17.29 -12.96
N ASN A 231 -8.57 17.65 -14.12
CA ASN A 231 -7.85 17.67 -15.41
C ASN A 231 -7.10 18.96 -15.67
N LEU A 232 -7.24 19.99 -14.84
CA LEU A 232 -6.41 21.18 -14.87
C LEU A 232 -5.03 20.90 -14.25
N PRO A 233 -3.95 21.50 -14.78
CA PRO A 233 -2.65 21.49 -14.11
C PRO A 233 -2.79 21.99 -12.67
N ARG A 234 -2.14 21.31 -11.74
CA ARG A 234 -2.22 21.69 -10.33
C ARG A 234 -1.58 23.03 -10.01
N PHE A 235 -0.55 23.40 -10.79
CA PHE A 235 0.16 24.65 -10.67
C PHE A 235 0.12 25.42 -11.98
N TYR A 236 -0.06 26.72 -11.88
CA TYR A 236 0.30 27.66 -12.93
C TYR A 236 1.78 28.03 -12.71
N VAL A 237 2.61 27.85 -13.74
CA VAL A 237 4.05 28.06 -13.64
C VAL A 237 4.38 29.46 -14.19
N ILE A 238 5.12 30.23 -13.40
CA ILE A 238 5.66 31.55 -13.76
C ILE A 238 7.16 31.41 -13.83
N GLU A 239 7.76 31.73 -14.98
CA GLU A 239 9.19 31.69 -15.20
C GLU A 239 9.77 33.07 -14.91
N ARG A 240 10.72 33.17 -13.99
CA ARG A 240 11.58 34.31 -13.73
C ARG A 240 13.02 33.96 -14.10
N GLU A 241 13.89 34.96 -14.25
CA GLU A 241 15.27 34.76 -14.73
C GLU A 241 16.07 33.70 -13.97
N GLU A 242 15.87 33.58 -12.65
CA GLU A 242 16.65 32.69 -11.79
C GLU A 242 15.80 31.61 -11.07
N GLU A 243 14.45 31.65 -11.16
CA GLU A 243 13.59 30.74 -10.43
C GLU A 243 12.28 30.45 -11.16
N LEU A 244 11.73 29.25 -10.91
CA LEU A 244 10.39 28.87 -11.30
C LEU A 244 9.43 29.06 -10.13
N LEU A 245 8.32 29.72 -10.36
CA LEU A 245 7.28 29.92 -9.38
C LEU A 245 6.08 29.04 -9.69
N PHE A 246 5.65 28.26 -8.72
CA PHE A 246 4.50 27.39 -8.82
C PHE A 246 3.34 27.98 -8.04
N LEU A 247 2.34 28.51 -8.74
CA LEU A 247 1.14 29.09 -8.15
C LEU A 247 0.01 28.03 -8.13
N PRO A 248 -0.46 27.56 -6.97
CA PRO A 248 -1.53 26.58 -6.87
C PRO A 248 -2.83 27.08 -7.51
N ILE A 249 -3.49 26.21 -8.29
CA ILE A 249 -4.74 26.52 -8.99
C ILE A 249 -5.86 26.96 -8.04
N GLU A 250 -5.87 26.41 -6.81
CA GLU A 250 -6.81 26.79 -5.76
C GLU A 250 -6.64 28.24 -5.30
N ASN A 251 -5.41 28.74 -5.25
CA ASN A 251 -5.13 30.14 -4.88
C ASN A 251 -5.65 31.08 -5.98
N ILE A 252 -5.46 30.71 -7.25
CA ILE A 252 -5.99 31.44 -8.40
C ILE A 252 -7.53 31.46 -8.35
N ALA A 253 -8.15 30.29 -8.15
CA ALA A 253 -9.60 30.17 -8.10
C ALA A 253 -10.20 30.94 -6.91
N LYS A 254 -9.56 30.88 -5.72
CA LYS A 254 -9.99 31.60 -4.52
C LYS A 254 -9.88 33.13 -4.70
N ALA A 255 -8.80 33.61 -5.31
CA ALA A 255 -8.59 35.05 -5.56
C ALA A 255 -9.63 35.64 -6.54
N HIS A 256 -10.02 34.86 -7.53
CA HIS A 256 -10.98 35.31 -8.54
C HIS A 256 -12.40 34.77 -8.35
N ILE A 257 -12.71 34.21 -7.17
CA ILE A 257 -14.00 33.57 -6.89
C ILE A 257 -15.19 34.54 -7.02
N ASN A 258 -14.99 35.85 -6.79
CA ASN A 258 -15.95 36.90 -6.96
C ASN A 258 -16.55 37.00 -8.37
N LYS A 259 -15.79 36.56 -9.41
CA LYS A 259 -16.28 36.54 -10.79
C LYS A 259 -17.44 35.54 -11.00
N LEU A 260 -17.55 34.53 -10.14
CA LEU A 260 -18.64 33.55 -10.15
C LEU A 260 -19.89 34.08 -9.43
N TYR A 261 -19.77 35.08 -8.54
CA TYR A 261 -20.83 35.56 -7.66
C TYR A 261 -21.05 37.05 -7.87
N ARG A 262 -22.05 37.36 -8.69
CA ARG A 262 -22.40 38.77 -9.02
C ARG A 262 -23.47 39.29 -8.08
N ASN A 263 -23.34 40.56 -7.66
CA ASN A 263 -24.31 41.29 -6.81
C ASN A 263 -24.54 40.66 -5.43
N VAL A 264 -23.59 39.91 -4.91
CA VAL A 264 -23.58 39.38 -3.55
C VAL A 264 -22.19 39.62 -2.93
N ASP A 265 -22.13 39.67 -1.61
CA ASP A 265 -20.88 39.75 -0.88
C ASP A 265 -20.42 38.34 -0.51
N ILE A 266 -19.10 38.04 -0.63
CA ILE A 266 -18.52 36.78 -0.22
C ILE A 266 -18.13 36.91 1.25
N VAL A 267 -18.77 36.11 2.11
CA VAL A 267 -18.51 36.08 3.54
C VAL A 267 -17.24 35.20 3.82
N SER A 268 -17.17 34.08 3.17
CA SER A 268 -15.98 33.21 3.23
C SER A 268 -15.87 32.30 1.99
N ALA A 269 -14.64 31.92 1.65
CA ALA A 269 -14.36 30.91 0.63
C ALA A 269 -13.26 30.01 1.19
N ASN A 270 -13.62 28.81 1.62
CA ASN A 270 -12.72 27.88 2.29
C ASN A 270 -12.47 26.65 1.44
N LEU A 271 -11.20 26.30 1.32
CA LEU A 271 -10.75 25.15 0.56
C LEU A 271 -10.81 23.88 1.42
N PHE A 272 -11.35 22.83 0.85
CA PHE A 272 -11.32 21.50 1.47
C PHE A 272 -11.30 20.38 0.43
N ARG A 273 -11.02 19.16 0.90
CA ARG A 273 -10.98 17.93 0.11
C ARG A 273 -11.60 16.81 0.93
N ILE A 274 -12.29 15.88 0.28
CA ILE A 274 -12.93 14.74 0.94
C ILE A 274 -12.42 13.40 0.42
N SER A 275 -12.35 12.41 1.32
CA SER A 275 -12.20 11.00 0.96
C SER A 275 -13.47 10.25 1.33
N ARG A 276 -13.88 9.30 0.46
CA ARG A 276 -15.09 8.51 0.65
C ARG A 276 -14.75 7.04 0.82
N ASN A 277 -15.60 6.33 1.53
CA ASN A 277 -15.56 4.88 1.58
C ASN A 277 -15.72 4.31 0.16
N GLY A 278 -14.68 3.63 -0.30
CA GLY A 278 -14.64 2.93 -1.59
C GLY A 278 -14.58 1.42 -1.44
N ASP A 279 -14.67 0.92 -0.20
CA ASP A 279 -14.70 -0.51 0.06
C ASP A 279 -16.13 -1.03 -0.14
N PHE A 280 -16.28 -1.93 -1.09
CA PHE A 280 -17.51 -2.64 -1.32
C PHE A 280 -17.22 -4.13 -1.41
N THR A 281 -18.08 -4.93 -0.79
CA THR A 281 -18.13 -6.37 -0.98
C THR A 281 -19.00 -6.66 -2.20
N LEU A 282 -18.51 -7.49 -3.11
CA LEU A 282 -19.35 -8.12 -4.11
C LEU A 282 -20.25 -9.09 -3.35
N GLU A 283 -21.54 -8.74 -3.20
CA GLU A 283 -22.53 -9.72 -2.77
C GLU A 283 -22.74 -10.71 -3.92
N GLU A 284 -23.05 -11.95 -3.58
CA GLU A 284 -23.26 -13.03 -4.51
C GLU A 284 -24.34 -12.64 -5.51
N SER A 285 -23.97 -12.41 -6.77
CA SER A 285 -24.92 -12.43 -7.87
C SER A 285 -24.79 -13.79 -8.55
N ASP A 286 -25.88 -14.51 -8.60
CA ASP A 286 -25.96 -15.85 -9.19
C ASP A 286 -25.94 -15.83 -10.74
N ASP A 287 -25.74 -14.66 -11.38
CA ASP A 287 -25.87 -14.49 -12.82
C ASP A 287 -24.56 -14.17 -13.59
N ILE A 288 -24.47 -14.79 -14.71
CA ILE A 288 -23.47 -15.03 -15.76
C ILE A 288 -22.68 -13.80 -16.27
N GLU A 289 -21.48 -14.03 -16.83
CA GLU A 289 -20.36 -13.13 -17.25
C GLU A 289 -20.70 -11.71 -17.77
N ALA A 290 -21.80 -11.50 -18.51
CA ALA A 290 -22.16 -10.18 -19.02
C ALA A 290 -22.65 -9.24 -17.89
N ASP A 291 -23.36 -9.78 -16.92
CA ASP A 291 -23.87 -9.05 -15.76
C ASP A 291 -22.75 -8.70 -14.79
N PHE A 292 -21.68 -9.52 -14.70
CA PHE A 292 -20.53 -9.30 -13.83
C PHE A 292 -19.73 -8.02 -14.18
N ILE A 293 -19.48 -7.76 -15.47
CA ILE A 293 -18.80 -6.54 -15.92
C ILE A 293 -19.66 -5.31 -15.63
N ASP A 294 -20.97 -5.41 -15.87
CA ASP A 294 -21.90 -4.31 -15.61
C ASP A 294 -22.12 -4.09 -14.12
N GLU A 295 -22.10 -5.13 -13.30
CA GLU A 295 -22.09 -5.02 -11.84
C GLU A 295 -20.82 -4.26 -11.34
N ILE A 296 -19.64 -4.60 -11.85
CA ILE A 296 -18.41 -3.87 -11.54
C ILE A 296 -18.55 -2.39 -11.93
N LYS A 297 -19.08 -2.09 -13.12
CA LYS A 297 -19.31 -0.71 -13.57
C LYS A 297 -20.30 0.03 -12.68
N GLN A 298 -21.38 -0.62 -12.24
CA GLN A 298 -22.33 -0.03 -11.29
C GLN A 298 -21.71 0.25 -9.93
N LYS A 299 -20.87 -0.67 -9.42
CA LYS A 299 -20.16 -0.49 -8.15
C LYS A 299 -19.10 0.59 -8.22
N ILE A 300 -18.41 0.76 -9.35
CA ILE A 300 -17.52 1.91 -9.59
C ILE A 300 -18.31 3.22 -9.50
N LYS A 301 -19.53 3.26 -10.06
CA LYS A 301 -20.41 4.44 -9.95
C LYS A 301 -20.87 4.68 -8.51
N SER A 302 -21.20 3.64 -7.76
CA SER A 302 -21.67 3.75 -6.37
C SER A 302 -20.59 4.25 -5.40
N ARG A 303 -19.30 4.04 -5.69
CA ARG A 303 -18.17 4.64 -4.92
C ARG A 303 -18.28 6.16 -4.80
N ARG A 304 -18.87 6.82 -5.80
CA ARG A 304 -19.08 8.29 -5.79
C ARG A 304 -20.03 8.75 -4.69
N LEU A 305 -20.89 7.86 -4.18
CA LEU A 305 -21.90 8.12 -3.16
C LEU A 305 -21.52 7.52 -1.79
N GLY A 306 -20.37 6.89 -1.66
CA GLY A 306 -19.90 6.29 -0.42
C GLY A 306 -19.84 7.31 0.73
N ARG A 307 -19.95 6.83 1.99
CA ARG A 307 -19.83 7.66 3.20
C ARG A 307 -18.53 8.48 3.17
N VAL A 308 -18.59 9.76 3.54
CA VAL A 308 -17.38 10.57 3.76
C VAL A 308 -16.68 10.06 5.03
N VAL A 309 -15.39 9.77 4.91
CA VAL A 309 -14.57 9.22 6.00
C VAL A 309 -13.43 10.15 6.42
N GLN A 310 -13.12 11.14 5.58
CA GLN A 310 -12.09 12.16 5.84
C GLN A 310 -12.47 13.47 5.18
N VAL A 311 -12.20 14.57 5.90
CA VAL A 311 -12.22 15.95 5.37
C VAL A 311 -10.86 16.57 5.69
N SER A 312 -10.10 16.94 4.66
CA SER A 312 -8.90 17.78 4.80
C SER A 312 -9.29 19.20 4.46
N ILE A 313 -9.01 20.16 5.32
CA ILE A 313 -9.50 21.54 5.22
C ILE A 313 -8.45 22.52 5.71
N GLU A 314 -8.44 23.73 5.16
CA GLU A 314 -7.55 24.80 5.62
C GLU A 314 -7.86 25.24 7.07
N PRO A 315 -6.85 25.75 7.83
CA PRO A 315 -7.02 26.04 9.25
C PRO A 315 -8.08 27.13 9.55
N ASP A 316 -8.16 28.18 8.72
CA ASP A 316 -9.04 29.33 8.92
C ASP A 316 -10.46 29.10 8.35
N VAL A 317 -10.99 27.90 8.56
CA VAL A 317 -12.32 27.54 8.05
C VAL A 317 -13.42 28.28 8.80
N ASN A 318 -14.42 28.76 8.05
CA ASN A 318 -15.63 29.34 8.65
C ASN A 318 -16.37 28.26 9.47
N PRO A 319 -16.66 28.54 10.77
CA PRO A 319 -17.31 27.55 11.66
C PRO A 319 -18.69 27.09 11.15
N ASP A 320 -19.45 27.95 10.48
CA ASP A 320 -20.77 27.57 9.94
C ASP A 320 -20.62 26.52 8.82
N LEU A 321 -19.65 26.70 7.94
CA LEU A 321 -19.30 25.69 6.91
C LEU A 321 -18.91 24.38 7.55
N LEU A 322 -17.99 24.42 8.52
CA LEU A 322 -17.48 23.21 9.18
C LEU A 322 -18.59 22.44 9.90
N ASN A 323 -19.45 23.15 10.67
CA ASN A 323 -20.56 22.53 11.37
C ASN A 323 -21.58 21.91 10.40
N LEU A 324 -21.86 22.59 9.30
CA LEU A 324 -22.77 22.08 8.28
C LEU A 324 -22.26 20.79 7.64
N ILE A 325 -20.99 20.76 7.22
CA ILE A 325 -20.42 19.55 6.60
C ILE A 325 -20.32 18.39 7.58
N LYS A 326 -19.96 18.65 8.86
CA LYS A 326 -19.96 17.62 9.91
C LYS A 326 -21.35 17.00 10.06
N LYS A 327 -22.36 17.83 10.22
CA LYS A 327 -23.75 17.35 10.39
C LYS A 327 -24.27 16.66 9.14
N ARG A 328 -23.98 17.19 7.94
CA ARG A 328 -24.45 16.63 6.67
C ARG A 328 -23.89 15.26 6.36
N TRP A 329 -22.61 15.01 6.71
CA TRP A 329 -21.95 13.74 6.47
C TRP A 329 -21.87 12.83 7.70
N GLU A 330 -22.50 13.24 8.81
CA GLU A 330 -22.51 12.48 10.07
C GLU A 330 -21.09 12.10 10.52
N ILE A 331 -20.19 13.10 10.49
CA ILE A 331 -18.79 12.97 10.90
C ILE A 331 -18.50 13.83 12.12
N ASP A 332 -17.46 13.49 12.85
CA ASP A 332 -16.98 14.22 14.03
C ASP A 332 -15.56 14.78 13.81
N ASP A 333 -14.97 15.36 14.86
CA ASP A 333 -13.63 15.95 14.79
C ASP A 333 -12.55 14.96 14.42
N HIS A 334 -12.72 13.68 14.71
CA HIS A 334 -11.77 12.63 14.30
C HIS A 334 -11.66 12.47 12.78
N ASN A 335 -12.67 12.90 12.02
CA ASN A 335 -12.67 12.82 10.56
C ASN A 335 -12.14 14.11 9.88
N VAL A 336 -11.89 15.19 10.66
CA VAL A 336 -11.50 16.50 10.13
C VAL A 336 -10.01 16.76 10.38
N PHE A 337 -9.27 17.05 9.33
CA PHE A 337 -7.83 17.29 9.35
C PHE A 337 -7.55 18.72 8.87
N MET A 338 -7.03 19.56 9.76
CA MET A 338 -6.58 20.90 9.41
C MET A 338 -5.18 20.80 8.77
N ILE A 339 -5.07 21.30 7.53
CA ILE A 339 -3.85 21.24 6.74
C ILE A 339 -3.38 22.66 6.46
N ASP A 340 -2.21 22.98 6.96
CA ASP A 340 -1.53 24.23 6.64
C ASP A 340 -0.63 24.02 5.42
N GLY A 341 -0.88 24.77 4.34
CA GLY A 341 -0.22 24.62 3.05
C GLY A 341 -1.01 23.82 2.03
N LEU A 342 -0.37 22.91 1.31
CA LEU A 342 -1.03 22.10 0.28
C LEU A 342 -1.94 21.04 0.89
N ILE A 343 -3.25 21.11 0.64
CA ILE A 343 -4.22 20.11 1.12
C ILE A 343 -3.96 18.70 0.56
N ASP A 344 -3.25 18.60 -0.55
CA ASP A 344 -2.93 17.36 -1.23
C ASP A 344 -1.47 17.37 -1.71
N TYR A 345 -0.59 16.67 -0.99
CA TYR A 345 0.84 16.58 -1.34
C TYR A 345 1.11 15.78 -2.62
N THR A 346 0.11 15.08 -3.19
CA THR A 346 0.29 14.47 -4.52
C THR A 346 0.50 15.52 -5.61
N ALA A 347 0.16 16.78 -5.36
CA ALA A 347 0.48 17.93 -6.21
C ALA A 347 1.98 18.04 -6.52
N LEU A 348 2.84 17.66 -5.56
CA LEU A 348 4.30 17.74 -5.71
C LEU A 348 4.84 16.94 -6.91
N TRP A 349 4.11 15.93 -7.40
CA TRP A 349 4.46 15.25 -8.65
C TRP A 349 4.53 16.19 -9.85
N GLY A 350 3.78 17.30 -9.86
CA GLY A 350 3.84 18.33 -10.89
C GLY A 350 5.20 19.05 -10.92
N ILE A 351 5.79 19.26 -9.75
CA ILE A 351 7.12 19.85 -9.58
C ILE A 351 8.22 18.82 -9.91
N ILE A 352 8.15 17.63 -9.30
CA ILE A 352 9.15 16.56 -9.47
C ILE A 352 9.33 16.18 -10.95
N LYS A 353 8.24 16.19 -11.72
CA LYS A 353 8.26 15.82 -13.15
C LYS A 353 8.51 16.99 -14.08
N HIS A 354 8.73 18.20 -13.55
CA HIS A 354 9.00 19.37 -14.40
C HIS A 354 10.32 19.19 -15.15
N PRO A 355 10.36 19.46 -16.45
CA PRO A 355 11.55 19.22 -17.29
C PRO A 355 12.81 19.90 -16.77
N GLU A 356 12.69 21.09 -16.21
CA GLU A 356 13.79 21.92 -15.69
C GLU A 356 14.56 21.23 -14.55
N PHE A 357 13.91 20.34 -13.79
CA PHE A 357 14.55 19.66 -12.66
C PHE A 357 15.12 18.29 -13.00
N LYS A 358 15.02 17.86 -14.26
CA LYS A 358 15.46 16.52 -14.68
C LYS A 358 16.91 16.23 -14.29
N ASP A 359 17.79 17.20 -14.48
CA ASP A 359 19.22 17.05 -14.22
C ASP A 359 19.58 17.20 -12.72
N GLN A 360 18.65 17.67 -11.91
CA GLN A 360 18.79 17.73 -10.44
C GLN A 360 18.36 16.44 -9.74
N ILE A 361 17.70 15.53 -10.45
CA ILE A 361 17.27 14.23 -9.91
C ILE A 361 18.35 13.20 -10.26
N PRO A 362 18.96 12.55 -9.26
CA PRO A 362 19.96 11.52 -9.52
C PRO A 362 19.41 10.43 -10.45
N PRO A 363 20.13 10.05 -11.51
CA PRO A 363 19.68 8.99 -12.41
C PRO A 363 19.68 7.64 -11.66
N THR A 364 18.64 6.84 -11.91
CA THR A 364 18.62 5.45 -11.44
C THR A 364 19.72 4.64 -12.15
N ARG A 365 20.43 3.79 -11.44
CA ARG A 365 21.42 2.89 -12.05
C ARG A 365 20.74 2.02 -13.13
N PRO A 366 21.38 1.82 -14.29
CA PRO A 366 20.84 0.92 -15.31
C PRO A 366 20.82 -0.52 -14.79
N PRO A 367 19.82 -1.32 -15.18
CA PRO A 367 19.78 -2.74 -14.82
C PRO A 367 21.00 -3.49 -15.35
N VAL A 368 21.35 -4.57 -14.67
CA VAL A 368 22.43 -5.49 -15.07
C VAL A 368 21.84 -6.81 -15.60
N PRO A 369 22.57 -7.58 -16.43
CA PRO A 369 22.12 -8.90 -16.83
C PRO A 369 21.91 -9.83 -15.62
N PRO A 370 20.99 -10.80 -15.70
CA PRO A 370 20.86 -11.84 -14.69
C PRO A 370 22.15 -12.64 -14.54
N LEU A 371 22.41 -13.17 -13.35
CA LEU A 371 23.63 -13.92 -13.06
C LEU A 371 23.80 -15.09 -14.04
N GLY A 372 25.00 -15.18 -14.60
CA GLY A 372 25.36 -16.19 -15.60
C GLY A 372 24.85 -15.92 -17.02
N LEU A 373 24.31 -14.74 -17.30
CA LEU A 373 24.04 -14.25 -18.64
C LEU A 373 24.93 -13.05 -18.94
N GLU A 374 25.64 -13.09 -20.08
CA GLU A 374 26.59 -12.01 -20.44
C GLU A 374 25.91 -10.82 -21.13
N ARG A 375 24.64 -10.97 -21.54
CA ARG A 375 23.92 -9.97 -22.36
C ARG A 375 22.48 -9.80 -21.89
N GLU A 376 21.99 -8.58 -21.91
CA GLU A 376 20.57 -8.28 -21.65
C GLU A 376 19.64 -8.82 -22.74
N ARG A 377 20.09 -8.80 -24.01
CA ARG A 377 19.31 -9.33 -25.12
C ARG A 377 19.79 -10.74 -25.49
N ILE A 378 18.88 -11.69 -25.33
CA ILE A 378 19.11 -13.11 -25.58
C ILE A 378 18.65 -13.42 -27.01
N PRO A 379 19.53 -13.88 -27.92
CA PRO A 379 19.15 -14.13 -29.31
C PRO A 379 18.05 -15.19 -29.45
N ASP A 380 18.12 -16.28 -28.69
CA ASP A 380 17.07 -17.31 -28.57
C ASP A 380 16.84 -17.64 -27.10
N ILE A 381 15.76 -17.08 -26.53
CA ILE A 381 15.41 -17.29 -25.12
C ILE A 381 15.02 -18.74 -24.85
N PHE A 382 14.39 -19.42 -25.81
CA PHE A 382 14.00 -20.82 -25.65
C PHE A 382 15.19 -21.76 -25.56
N GLU A 383 16.29 -21.46 -26.26
CA GLU A 383 17.52 -22.22 -26.17
C GLU A 383 18.14 -22.10 -24.78
N VAL A 384 18.28 -20.88 -24.27
CA VAL A 384 18.81 -20.65 -22.93
C VAL A 384 17.97 -21.31 -21.85
N MET A 385 16.63 -21.20 -21.93
CA MET A 385 15.72 -21.83 -20.99
C MET A 385 15.75 -23.36 -21.02
N ARG A 386 16.17 -23.98 -22.15
CA ARG A 386 16.39 -25.45 -22.22
C ARG A 386 17.66 -25.90 -21.50
N GLU A 387 18.67 -25.03 -21.44
CA GLU A 387 19.95 -25.34 -20.82
C GLU A 387 19.90 -25.17 -19.30
N ARG A 388 19.16 -24.18 -18.80
CA ARG A 388 19.13 -23.82 -17.39
C ARG A 388 17.95 -22.96 -17.00
N ASP A 389 17.59 -23.01 -15.73
CA ASP A 389 16.67 -22.07 -15.10
C ASP A 389 17.38 -20.71 -14.88
N ILE A 390 16.61 -19.61 -14.96
CA ILE A 390 17.10 -18.24 -14.78
C ILE A 390 16.26 -17.55 -13.71
N LEU A 391 16.91 -17.07 -12.64
CA LEU A 391 16.27 -16.18 -11.68
C LEU A 391 16.43 -14.73 -12.13
N LEU A 392 15.36 -13.98 -12.17
CA LEU A 392 15.33 -12.55 -12.38
C LEU A 392 15.08 -11.87 -11.04
N HIS A 393 15.89 -10.88 -10.70
CA HIS A 393 15.70 -10.04 -9.51
C HIS A 393 15.51 -8.59 -9.94
N HIS A 394 14.26 -8.17 -10.13
CA HIS A 394 13.92 -6.79 -10.48
C HIS A 394 14.07 -5.86 -9.28
N PRO A 395 14.38 -4.56 -9.47
CA PRO A 395 14.69 -3.87 -10.73
C PRO A 395 16.16 -3.98 -11.16
N TYR A 396 16.97 -4.73 -10.39
CA TYR A 396 18.41 -4.89 -10.66
C TYR A 396 18.64 -5.60 -11.99
N ASN A 397 17.84 -6.63 -12.28
CA ASN A 397 17.74 -7.21 -13.61
C ASN A 397 16.60 -6.58 -14.40
N ASN A 398 16.82 -6.39 -15.70
CA ASN A 398 15.81 -5.86 -16.60
C ASN A 398 14.62 -6.83 -16.76
N PHE A 399 13.43 -6.29 -17.00
CA PHE A 399 12.23 -7.09 -17.36
C PHE A 399 12.28 -7.58 -18.82
N GLU A 400 13.25 -7.14 -19.60
CA GLU A 400 13.43 -7.45 -21.03
C GLU A 400 13.42 -8.96 -21.35
N PRO A 401 14.03 -9.88 -20.59
CA PRO A 401 13.95 -11.32 -20.88
C PRO A 401 12.53 -11.85 -20.91
N VAL A 402 11.61 -11.34 -20.07
CA VAL A 402 10.20 -11.75 -20.06
C VAL A 402 9.46 -11.21 -21.29
N LEU A 403 9.75 -9.95 -21.68
CA LEU A 403 9.19 -9.37 -22.91
C LEU A 403 9.69 -10.09 -24.16
N GLN A 404 10.99 -10.40 -24.22
CA GLN A 404 11.58 -11.16 -25.33
C GLN A 404 10.97 -12.56 -25.44
N LEU A 405 10.72 -13.23 -24.31
CA LEU A 405 10.05 -14.53 -24.31
C LEU A 405 8.67 -14.46 -24.96
N LEU A 406 7.88 -13.43 -24.64
CA LEU A 406 6.55 -13.23 -25.22
C LEU A 406 6.63 -12.81 -26.69
N GLU A 407 7.52 -11.89 -27.06
CA GLU A 407 7.69 -11.40 -28.44
C GLU A 407 8.20 -12.50 -29.36
N GLN A 408 9.22 -13.27 -28.93
CA GLN A 408 9.71 -14.41 -29.68
C GLN A 408 8.62 -15.51 -29.79
N ALA A 409 7.85 -15.75 -28.73
CA ALA A 409 6.73 -16.68 -28.77
C ALA A 409 5.63 -16.24 -29.75
N ALA A 410 5.39 -14.94 -29.87
CA ALA A 410 4.41 -14.41 -30.81
C ALA A 410 4.80 -14.62 -32.29
N GLU A 411 6.09 -14.55 -32.59
CA GLU A 411 6.62 -14.69 -33.95
C GLU A 411 6.95 -16.15 -34.36
N ASP A 412 7.44 -16.95 -33.40
CA ASP A 412 7.93 -18.31 -33.69
C ASP A 412 6.81 -19.24 -34.17
N PRO A 413 6.89 -19.78 -35.44
CA PRO A 413 5.86 -20.69 -35.97
C PRO A 413 5.77 -22.02 -35.23
N LYS A 414 6.75 -22.40 -34.42
CA LYS A 414 6.71 -23.60 -33.59
C LYS A 414 5.88 -23.43 -32.31
N VAL A 415 5.61 -22.19 -31.89
CA VAL A 415 4.76 -21.93 -30.72
C VAL A 415 3.29 -22.16 -31.09
N LEU A 416 2.64 -23.01 -30.30
CA LEU A 416 1.26 -23.46 -30.51
C LEU A 416 0.29 -22.68 -29.62
N SER A 417 0.68 -22.40 -28.35
CA SER A 417 -0.20 -21.79 -27.36
C SER A 417 0.57 -20.93 -26.37
N ILE A 418 -0.07 -19.84 -25.92
CA ILE A 418 0.38 -18.96 -24.85
C ILE A 418 -0.75 -18.84 -23.84
N LYS A 419 -0.47 -19.13 -22.56
CA LYS A 419 -1.40 -18.91 -21.44
C LYS A 419 -0.79 -17.94 -20.45
N LEU A 420 -1.55 -16.92 -20.03
CA LEU A 420 -1.04 -15.85 -19.14
C LEU A 420 -2.09 -15.42 -18.13
N THR A 421 -1.65 -15.11 -16.89
CA THR A 421 -2.48 -14.42 -15.90
C THR A 421 -2.11 -12.94 -15.87
N ILE A 422 -3.10 -12.03 -15.92
CA ILE A 422 -2.90 -10.58 -15.91
C ILE A 422 -3.65 -9.97 -14.74
N TYR A 423 -2.96 -9.15 -13.90
CA TYR A 423 -3.55 -8.41 -12.81
C TYR A 423 -3.51 -6.89 -13.06
N ARG A 424 -2.40 -6.35 -13.50
CA ARG A 424 -2.17 -4.95 -13.87
C ARG A 424 -1.21 -4.86 -15.04
N LEU A 425 -1.54 -4.02 -16.00
CA LEU A 425 -0.69 -3.72 -17.16
C LEU A 425 -0.15 -2.29 -17.09
N ALA A 426 0.99 -2.08 -17.73
CA ALA A 426 1.48 -0.74 -18.03
C ALA A 426 0.56 -0.06 -19.06
N LYS A 427 0.62 1.26 -19.13
CA LYS A 427 -0.04 2.01 -20.18
C LYS A 427 0.70 1.74 -21.51
N ASN A 428 -0.01 1.28 -22.55
CA ASN A 428 0.57 0.83 -23.81
C ASN A 428 1.58 -0.33 -23.63
N SER A 429 1.16 -1.38 -22.92
CA SER A 429 2.00 -2.52 -22.55
C SER A 429 2.46 -3.34 -23.74
N ARG A 430 3.77 -3.61 -23.84
CA ARG A 430 4.39 -4.54 -24.80
C ARG A 430 3.86 -5.98 -24.59
N VAL A 431 3.49 -6.35 -23.38
CA VAL A 431 2.85 -7.63 -23.08
C VAL A 431 1.55 -7.78 -23.87
N THR A 432 0.69 -6.74 -23.84
CA THR A 432 -0.56 -6.75 -24.62
C THR A 432 -0.29 -6.83 -26.12
N GLU A 433 0.66 -6.03 -26.64
CA GLU A 433 1.00 -6.04 -28.06
C GLU A 433 1.53 -7.41 -28.52
N ALA A 434 2.38 -8.06 -27.72
CA ALA A 434 2.87 -9.40 -28.03
C ALA A 434 1.74 -10.46 -28.07
N LEU A 435 0.76 -10.39 -27.16
CA LEU A 435 -0.38 -11.28 -27.15
C LEU A 435 -1.32 -11.06 -28.36
N LEU A 436 -1.53 -9.81 -28.76
CA LEU A 436 -2.27 -9.46 -29.97
C LEU A 436 -1.59 -10.04 -31.21
N HIS A 437 -0.29 -9.79 -31.36
CA HIS A 437 0.50 -10.31 -32.47
C HIS A 437 0.52 -11.86 -32.50
N ALA A 438 0.59 -12.51 -31.33
CA ALA A 438 0.49 -13.97 -31.25
C ALA A 438 -0.87 -14.49 -31.78
N ALA A 439 -1.97 -13.82 -31.43
CA ALA A 439 -3.30 -14.19 -31.93
C ALA A 439 -3.44 -13.95 -33.42
N GLU A 440 -2.92 -12.84 -33.96
CA GLU A 440 -2.87 -12.55 -35.40
C GLU A 440 -2.07 -13.61 -36.17
N ASN A 441 -0.99 -14.14 -35.58
CA ASN A 441 -0.18 -15.23 -36.11
C ASN A 441 -0.82 -16.61 -35.91
N GLY A 442 -2.10 -16.67 -35.51
CA GLY A 442 -2.89 -17.89 -35.41
C GLY A 442 -2.56 -18.79 -34.20
N LYS A 443 -1.87 -18.27 -33.19
CA LYS A 443 -1.57 -19.04 -31.99
C LYS A 443 -2.77 -19.06 -31.04
N HIS A 444 -2.93 -20.13 -30.27
CA HIS A 444 -3.95 -20.19 -29.22
C HIS A 444 -3.51 -19.38 -28.00
N VAL A 445 -4.08 -18.19 -27.83
CA VAL A 445 -3.77 -17.27 -26.72
C VAL A 445 -4.91 -17.31 -25.70
N ALA A 446 -4.63 -17.75 -24.47
CA ALA A 446 -5.58 -17.79 -23.36
C ALA A 446 -5.11 -16.86 -22.22
N VAL A 447 -5.93 -15.91 -21.84
CA VAL A 447 -5.60 -14.90 -20.83
C VAL A 447 -6.63 -14.91 -19.72
N LEU A 448 -6.17 -15.17 -18.48
CA LEU A 448 -6.97 -14.97 -17.30
C LEU A 448 -6.74 -13.53 -16.80
N PHE A 449 -7.72 -12.68 -16.99
CA PHE A 449 -7.64 -11.25 -16.74
C PHE A 449 -8.37 -10.89 -15.44
N GLU A 450 -7.65 -10.36 -14.45
CA GLU A 450 -8.24 -9.92 -13.19
C GLU A 450 -8.85 -8.50 -13.34
N VAL A 451 -10.16 -8.44 -13.45
CA VAL A 451 -10.89 -7.17 -13.62
C VAL A 451 -11.22 -6.46 -12.31
N LYS A 452 -11.00 -7.11 -11.15
CA LYS A 452 -11.23 -6.53 -9.81
C LYS A 452 -9.97 -5.88 -9.23
N ALA A 453 -8.96 -5.58 -10.07
CA ALA A 453 -7.78 -4.85 -9.64
C ALA A 453 -8.17 -3.42 -9.24
N ARG A 454 -8.10 -3.10 -7.93
CA ARG A 454 -8.57 -1.83 -7.39
C ARG A 454 -7.93 -0.64 -8.10
N PHE A 455 -8.75 0.33 -8.51
CA PHE A 455 -8.43 1.55 -9.25
C PHE A 455 -7.97 1.37 -10.70
N ASP A 456 -7.80 0.13 -11.18
CA ASP A 456 -7.45 -0.19 -12.55
C ASP A 456 -8.59 -0.91 -13.30
N GLU A 457 -9.77 -1.03 -12.68
CA GLU A 457 -10.88 -1.82 -13.19
C GLU A 457 -11.30 -1.40 -14.62
N GLU A 458 -11.42 -0.08 -14.87
CA GLU A 458 -11.83 0.44 -16.19
C GLU A 458 -10.78 0.15 -17.26
N ASN A 459 -9.50 0.35 -16.94
CA ASN A 459 -8.40 0.06 -17.85
C ASN A 459 -8.30 -1.43 -18.16
N ASN A 460 -8.40 -2.26 -17.12
CA ASN A 460 -8.35 -3.72 -17.28
C ASN A 460 -9.49 -4.27 -18.13
N ILE A 461 -10.71 -3.77 -17.94
CA ILE A 461 -11.86 -4.16 -18.78
C ILE A 461 -11.61 -3.77 -20.23
N LYS A 462 -11.10 -2.57 -20.49
CA LYS A 462 -10.81 -2.08 -21.84
C LYS A 462 -9.77 -2.94 -22.56
N GLU A 463 -8.66 -3.25 -21.89
CA GLU A 463 -7.59 -4.07 -22.47
C GLU A 463 -8.04 -5.54 -22.65
N ALA A 464 -8.79 -6.11 -21.72
CA ALA A 464 -9.37 -7.43 -21.85
C ALA A 464 -10.30 -7.54 -23.08
N GLN A 465 -11.16 -6.54 -23.30
CA GLN A 465 -12.02 -6.45 -24.50
C GLN A 465 -11.22 -6.30 -25.79
N ARG A 466 -10.08 -5.58 -25.76
CA ARG A 466 -9.17 -5.43 -26.92
C ARG A 466 -8.57 -6.78 -27.31
N LEU A 467 -8.07 -7.56 -26.35
CA LEU A 467 -7.55 -8.90 -26.56
C LEU A 467 -8.63 -9.86 -27.08
N GLN A 468 -9.83 -9.83 -26.51
CA GLN A 468 -10.94 -10.67 -26.94
C GLN A 468 -11.34 -10.40 -28.39
N LYS A 469 -11.38 -9.11 -28.81
CA LYS A 469 -11.69 -8.73 -30.20
C LYS A 469 -10.63 -9.21 -31.20
N ALA A 470 -9.38 -9.37 -30.77
CA ALA A 470 -8.30 -9.90 -31.59
C ALA A 470 -8.29 -11.44 -31.66
N GLY A 471 -9.23 -12.12 -31.02
CA GLY A 471 -9.35 -13.59 -31.06
C GLY A 471 -8.68 -14.32 -29.90
N CYS A 472 -8.18 -13.59 -28.88
CA CYS A 472 -7.70 -14.22 -27.65
C CYS A 472 -8.87 -14.78 -26.83
N PHE A 473 -8.67 -15.94 -26.22
CA PHE A 473 -9.60 -16.49 -25.24
C PHE A 473 -9.38 -15.78 -23.90
N VAL A 474 -10.28 -14.87 -23.54
CA VAL A 474 -10.19 -14.06 -22.32
C VAL A 474 -11.16 -14.53 -21.26
N ILE A 475 -10.65 -14.81 -20.07
CA ILE A 475 -11.43 -15.17 -18.87
C ILE A 475 -11.42 -13.99 -17.93
N TYR A 476 -12.60 -13.47 -17.57
CA TYR A 476 -12.78 -12.26 -16.73
C TYR A 476 -12.86 -12.61 -15.25
N GLY A 477 -11.71 -12.93 -14.64
CA GLY A 477 -11.65 -13.31 -13.24
C GLY A 477 -12.28 -14.68 -12.94
N ILE A 478 -12.37 -15.05 -11.67
CA ILE A 478 -12.93 -16.33 -11.21
C ILE A 478 -13.84 -16.08 -10.01
N GLY A 479 -15.14 -15.98 -10.25
CA GLY A 479 -16.15 -15.87 -9.22
C GLY A 479 -15.78 -14.85 -8.12
N LEU A 480 -15.85 -15.25 -6.85
CA LEU A 480 -15.53 -14.41 -5.68
C LEU A 480 -14.01 -14.28 -5.41
N LEU A 481 -13.18 -15.13 -6.02
CA LEU A 481 -11.73 -15.11 -5.84
C LEU A 481 -11.08 -14.02 -6.69
N LYS A 482 -9.96 -13.48 -6.23
CA LYS A 482 -9.11 -12.57 -7.02
C LYS A 482 -7.88 -13.32 -7.51
N THR A 483 -7.63 -13.29 -8.81
CA THR A 483 -6.42 -13.88 -9.39
C THR A 483 -5.23 -12.98 -9.09
N HIS A 484 -4.30 -13.48 -8.29
CA HIS A 484 -3.09 -12.72 -7.92
C HIS A 484 -1.78 -13.45 -8.26
N THR A 485 -1.85 -14.72 -8.67
CA THR A 485 -0.70 -15.45 -9.21
C THR A 485 -0.21 -14.84 -10.53
N LYS A 486 1.10 -14.91 -10.80
CA LYS A 486 1.73 -14.40 -12.02
C LYS A 486 2.40 -15.57 -12.73
N LEU A 487 1.71 -16.08 -13.74
CA LEU A 487 2.11 -17.27 -14.48
C LEU A 487 2.01 -17.02 -15.99
N LEU A 488 3.05 -17.40 -16.71
CA LEU A 488 3.10 -17.49 -18.18
C LEU A 488 3.47 -18.94 -18.53
N LEU A 489 2.75 -19.54 -19.46
CA LEU A 489 3.04 -20.84 -20.02
C LEU A 489 3.00 -20.76 -21.53
N ILE A 490 4.07 -21.20 -22.19
CA ILE A 490 4.20 -21.28 -23.64
C ILE A 490 4.38 -22.73 -24.03
N VAL A 491 3.62 -23.19 -25.01
CA VAL A 491 3.67 -24.54 -25.56
C VAL A 491 4.29 -24.48 -26.95
N ARG A 492 5.42 -25.16 -27.16
CA ARG A 492 6.22 -25.09 -28.39
C ARG A 492 6.48 -26.49 -28.93
N ASN A 493 6.35 -26.66 -30.24
CA ASN A 493 6.66 -27.89 -30.96
C ASN A 493 8.16 -27.97 -31.27
N GLU A 494 8.87 -28.91 -30.65
CA GLU A 494 10.30 -29.12 -30.86
C GLU A 494 10.58 -30.32 -31.80
N GLY A 495 9.72 -30.52 -32.78
CA GLY A 495 9.82 -31.60 -33.75
C GLY A 495 9.19 -32.91 -33.26
N ASN A 496 9.94 -33.74 -32.56
CA ASN A 496 9.43 -35.04 -32.10
C ASN A 496 8.63 -34.97 -30.80
N ARG A 497 8.66 -33.81 -30.08
CA ARG A 497 7.96 -33.62 -28.82
C ARG A 497 7.48 -32.17 -28.69
N VAL A 498 6.51 -32.00 -27.83
CA VAL A 498 6.05 -30.65 -27.40
C VAL A 498 6.72 -30.33 -26.09
N LEU A 499 7.43 -29.20 -26.03
CA LEU A 499 7.99 -28.64 -24.80
C LEU A 499 7.16 -27.47 -24.29
N ARG A 500 7.24 -27.27 -23.02
CA ARG A 500 6.60 -26.15 -22.32
C ARG A 500 7.68 -25.26 -21.70
N TYR A 501 7.47 -23.97 -21.78
CA TYR A 501 8.31 -22.93 -21.21
C TYR A 501 7.47 -22.08 -20.31
N ALA A 502 7.99 -21.71 -19.15
CA ALA A 502 7.21 -20.97 -18.17
C ALA A 502 7.99 -19.81 -17.55
N HIS A 503 7.25 -18.82 -17.13
CA HIS A 503 7.70 -17.79 -16.20
C HIS A 503 6.75 -17.74 -15.02
N LEU A 504 7.31 -17.80 -13.79
CA LEU A 504 6.61 -17.67 -12.53
C LEU A 504 7.20 -16.46 -11.80
N SER A 505 6.36 -15.60 -11.22
CA SER A 505 6.87 -14.37 -10.60
C SER A 505 6.10 -13.95 -9.36
N SER A 506 6.78 -13.18 -8.50
CA SER A 506 6.14 -12.39 -7.44
C SER A 506 5.54 -11.09 -7.99
N GLY A 507 6.13 -10.54 -9.06
CA GLY A 507 5.76 -9.28 -9.70
C GLY A 507 4.75 -9.40 -10.83
N ASN A 508 3.98 -8.33 -11.06
CA ASN A 508 3.03 -8.25 -12.17
C ASN A 508 3.75 -8.16 -13.53
N TYR A 509 3.07 -8.57 -14.59
CA TYR A 509 3.50 -8.33 -15.97
C TYR A 509 3.29 -6.86 -16.35
N ASN A 510 4.12 -5.99 -15.76
CA ASN A 510 4.00 -4.54 -15.90
C ASN A 510 5.40 -3.91 -15.94
N GLU A 511 5.76 -3.36 -17.09
CA GLU A 511 7.07 -2.81 -17.40
C GLU A 511 7.43 -1.59 -16.54
N ASP A 512 6.42 -0.81 -16.09
CA ASP A 512 6.64 0.38 -15.28
C ASP A 512 6.96 -0.01 -13.82
N THR A 513 6.18 -0.95 -13.26
CA THR A 513 6.39 -1.38 -11.87
C THR A 513 7.64 -2.24 -11.70
N SER A 514 8.06 -2.98 -12.73
CA SER A 514 9.28 -3.78 -12.68
C SER A 514 10.57 -2.95 -12.52
N ARG A 515 10.51 -1.64 -12.76
CA ARG A 515 11.62 -0.69 -12.54
C ARG A 515 11.64 -0.08 -11.14
N LEU A 516 10.57 -0.27 -10.37
CA LEU A 516 10.35 0.39 -9.07
C LEU A 516 10.19 -0.58 -7.91
N TYR A 517 9.85 -1.85 -8.22
CA TYR A 517 9.54 -2.88 -7.22
C TYR A 517 10.61 -3.96 -7.25
N THR A 518 11.04 -4.41 -6.06
CA THR A 518 11.91 -5.57 -5.98
C THR A 518 11.06 -6.84 -6.11
N ASP A 519 11.18 -7.52 -7.22
CA ASP A 519 10.45 -8.74 -7.51
C ASP A 519 11.38 -9.87 -7.96
N THR A 520 10.98 -11.11 -7.72
CA THR A 520 11.70 -12.28 -8.24
C THR A 520 10.85 -13.01 -9.26
N GLY A 521 11.49 -13.45 -10.36
CA GLY A 521 10.86 -14.23 -11.41
C GLY A 521 11.73 -15.38 -11.84
N LEU A 522 11.14 -16.56 -12.10
CA LEU A 522 11.82 -17.77 -12.58
C LEU A 522 11.41 -18.03 -14.01
N LEU A 523 12.39 -18.07 -14.92
CA LEU A 523 12.25 -18.59 -16.27
C LEU A 523 12.74 -20.04 -16.30
N THR A 524 11.89 -20.97 -16.75
CA THR A 524 12.19 -22.39 -16.72
C THR A 524 11.54 -23.18 -17.86
N SER A 525 12.18 -24.23 -18.33
CA SER A 525 11.58 -25.26 -19.17
C SER A 525 11.50 -26.62 -18.48
N ASN A 526 11.80 -26.67 -17.18
CA ASN A 526 11.72 -27.90 -16.39
C ASN A 526 10.29 -28.48 -16.45
N GLU A 527 10.21 -29.78 -16.75
CA GLU A 527 8.96 -30.46 -17.05
C GLU A 527 8.02 -30.54 -15.83
N GLU A 528 8.57 -30.67 -14.63
CA GLU A 528 7.79 -30.73 -13.39
C GLU A 528 7.05 -29.40 -13.13
N TYR A 529 7.75 -28.26 -13.23
CA TYR A 529 7.09 -26.95 -13.08
C TYR A 529 6.04 -26.70 -14.17
N THR A 530 6.41 -26.95 -15.42
CA THR A 530 5.53 -26.65 -16.55
C THR A 530 4.33 -27.58 -16.60
N HIS A 531 4.43 -28.79 -16.04
CA HIS A 531 3.30 -29.68 -15.79
C HIS A 531 2.38 -29.09 -14.72
N ASP A 532 2.91 -28.75 -13.54
CA ASP A 532 2.14 -28.17 -12.45
C ASP A 532 1.40 -26.89 -12.88
N ILE A 533 2.07 -26.02 -13.65
CA ILE A 533 1.48 -24.79 -14.18
C ILE A 533 0.34 -25.11 -15.15
N SER A 534 0.52 -26.11 -16.01
CA SER A 534 -0.52 -26.53 -16.95
C SER A 534 -1.76 -27.04 -16.22
N GLU A 535 -1.55 -27.89 -15.20
CA GLU A 535 -2.64 -28.38 -14.35
C GLU A 535 -3.29 -27.24 -13.55
N PHE A 536 -2.50 -26.29 -13.05
CA PHE A 536 -3.04 -25.14 -12.32
C PHE A 536 -3.89 -24.23 -13.21
N PHE A 537 -3.49 -24.02 -14.48
CA PHE A 537 -4.35 -23.34 -15.44
C PHE A 537 -5.68 -24.08 -15.63
N ASN A 538 -5.66 -25.42 -15.74
CA ASN A 538 -6.88 -26.24 -15.88
C ASN A 538 -7.79 -26.12 -14.64
N VAL A 539 -7.21 -26.01 -13.44
CA VAL A 539 -7.97 -25.76 -12.18
C VAL A 539 -8.67 -24.42 -12.20
N ILE A 540 -7.94 -23.36 -12.55
CA ILE A 540 -8.45 -21.99 -12.46
C ILE A 540 -9.36 -21.62 -13.62
N THR A 541 -9.30 -22.34 -14.76
CA THR A 541 -10.12 -22.06 -15.94
C THR A 541 -11.17 -23.14 -16.23
N GLY A 542 -10.99 -24.36 -15.75
CA GLY A 542 -11.77 -25.51 -16.18
C GLY A 542 -12.43 -26.33 -15.09
N HIS A 543 -12.44 -25.91 -13.82
CA HIS A 543 -13.06 -26.64 -12.71
C HIS A 543 -12.47 -28.06 -12.50
N SER A 544 -11.15 -28.20 -12.69
CA SER A 544 -10.42 -29.44 -12.40
C SER A 544 -9.94 -29.45 -10.96
N ILE A 545 -9.74 -30.64 -10.39
CA ILE A 545 -9.18 -30.83 -9.03
C ILE A 545 -7.99 -31.76 -9.18
N PRO A 546 -6.73 -31.22 -9.23
CA PRO A 546 -5.54 -32.05 -9.26
C PRO A 546 -5.35 -32.78 -7.95
N SER A 547 -4.68 -33.90 -7.98
CA SER A 547 -4.35 -34.68 -6.78
C SER A 547 -3.30 -33.98 -5.93
N GLU A 548 -2.19 -33.59 -6.51
CA GLU A 548 -1.09 -32.85 -5.87
C GLU A 548 -0.23 -32.17 -6.94
N TYR A 549 0.47 -31.10 -6.54
CA TYR A 549 1.53 -30.45 -7.32
C TYR A 549 2.88 -30.88 -6.80
N GLN A 550 3.88 -31.00 -7.69
CA GLN A 550 5.25 -31.39 -7.30
C GLN A 550 6.04 -30.19 -6.74
N ASN A 551 5.96 -29.04 -7.39
CA ASN A 551 6.74 -27.85 -7.09
C ASN A 551 5.90 -26.59 -6.83
N LEU A 552 4.56 -26.67 -6.91
CA LEU A 552 3.68 -25.56 -6.59
C LEU A 552 2.92 -25.77 -5.28
N ILE A 553 2.77 -24.71 -4.52
CA ILE A 553 1.83 -24.62 -3.39
C ILE A 553 0.80 -23.53 -3.74
N THR A 554 -0.48 -23.88 -3.79
CA THR A 554 -1.53 -22.99 -4.30
C THR A 554 -2.55 -22.60 -3.24
N ALA A 555 -3.06 -21.37 -3.31
CA ALA A 555 -4.22 -20.90 -2.58
C ALA A 555 -5.45 -20.82 -3.50
N PRO A 556 -6.70 -20.96 -2.94
CA PRO A 556 -7.02 -20.91 -1.50
C PRO A 556 -7.01 -22.25 -0.74
N ARG A 557 -6.69 -23.38 -1.37
CA ARG A 557 -6.94 -24.71 -0.76
C ARG A 557 -5.83 -25.23 0.13
N TYR A 558 -4.56 -25.11 -0.29
CA TYR A 558 -3.46 -25.89 0.30
C TYR A 558 -2.38 -25.03 0.98
N MET A 559 -2.27 -23.75 0.63
CA MET A 559 -1.10 -22.93 0.97
C MET A 559 -0.92 -22.74 2.48
N ARG A 560 -1.98 -22.33 3.22
CA ARG A 560 -1.89 -22.18 4.68
C ARG A 560 -1.46 -23.48 5.36
N ALA A 561 -2.12 -24.59 5.04
CA ALA A 561 -1.82 -25.89 5.65
C ALA A 561 -0.37 -26.33 5.39
N LYS A 562 0.13 -26.13 4.14
CA LYS A 562 1.48 -26.51 3.79
C LYS A 562 2.55 -25.63 4.44
N LEU A 563 2.30 -24.32 4.56
CA LEU A 563 3.21 -23.44 5.30
C LEU A 563 3.26 -23.78 6.78
N ILE A 564 2.12 -24.08 7.40
CA ILE A 564 2.05 -24.55 8.80
C ILE A 564 2.82 -25.87 8.97
N GLU A 565 2.65 -26.82 8.06
CA GLU A 565 3.41 -28.10 8.08
C GLU A 565 4.93 -27.85 8.04
N LEU A 566 5.39 -26.96 7.17
CA LEU A 566 6.82 -26.62 7.05
C LEU A 566 7.36 -25.94 8.33
N ILE A 567 6.58 -25.06 8.95
CA ILE A 567 6.95 -24.42 10.23
C ILE A 567 7.02 -25.47 11.34
N GLN A 568 6.04 -26.37 11.42
CA GLN A 568 6.01 -27.46 12.40
C GLN A 568 7.19 -28.43 12.23
N GLN A 569 7.58 -28.70 10.97
CA GLN A 569 8.74 -29.55 10.72
C GLN A 569 10.05 -28.92 11.27
N GLU A 570 10.22 -27.60 11.15
CA GLU A 570 11.37 -26.92 11.77
C GLU A 570 11.31 -26.99 13.30
N ALA A 571 10.12 -26.84 13.89
CA ALA A 571 9.94 -27.00 15.33
C ALA A 571 10.29 -28.43 15.81
N GLU A 572 9.90 -29.46 15.06
CA GLU A 572 10.27 -30.86 15.39
C GLU A 572 11.78 -31.11 15.20
N ASN A 573 12.39 -30.51 14.17
CA ASN A 573 13.86 -30.55 13.99
C ASN A 573 14.58 -29.94 15.21
N ALA A 574 14.16 -28.76 15.67
CA ALA A 574 14.72 -28.11 16.85
C ALA A 574 14.59 -28.99 18.11
N LYS A 575 13.39 -29.50 18.40
CA LYS A 575 13.14 -30.39 19.53
C LYS A 575 14.01 -31.67 19.49
N ALA A 576 14.31 -32.16 18.30
CA ALA A 576 15.19 -33.31 18.08
C ALA A 576 16.70 -32.97 18.14
N GLY A 577 17.07 -31.70 18.40
CA GLY A 577 18.46 -31.24 18.40
C GLY A 577 19.09 -31.21 16.99
N LEU A 578 18.26 -31.20 15.93
CA LEU A 578 18.70 -31.08 14.55
C LEU A 578 18.77 -29.59 14.16
N LYS A 579 19.58 -29.27 13.15
CA LYS A 579 19.67 -27.91 12.62
C LYS A 579 18.31 -27.45 12.08
N SER A 580 17.83 -26.30 12.54
CA SER A 580 16.56 -25.70 12.14
C SER A 580 16.71 -24.21 11.91
N GLY A 581 15.78 -23.60 11.19
CA GLY A 581 15.78 -22.17 10.95
C GLY A 581 14.74 -21.75 9.92
N ILE A 582 14.09 -20.61 10.15
CA ILE A 582 13.08 -20.05 9.25
C ILE A 582 13.48 -18.63 8.87
N CYS A 583 13.48 -18.33 7.55
CA CYS A 583 13.60 -16.96 7.08
C CYS A 583 12.51 -16.68 6.05
N ILE A 584 11.74 -15.60 6.26
CA ILE A 584 10.61 -15.26 5.39
C ILE A 584 10.68 -13.78 5.02
N LYS A 585 10.75 -13.49 3.71
CA LYS A 585 10.61 -12.15 3.14
C LYS A 585 9.26 -12.03 2.48
N ILE A 586 8.43 -11.08 2.96
CA ILE A 586 7.05 -10.85 2.48
C ILE A 586 6.65 -9.39 2.64
N ASN A 587 5.54 -8.98 2.01
CA ASN A 587 5.03 -7.62 2.21
C ASN A 587 4.23 -7.46 3.50
N SER A 588 3.50 -8.50 3.93
CA SER A 588 2.62 -8.43 5.10
C SER A 588 2.46 -9.78 5.78
N LEU A 589 2.46 -9.77 7.11
CA LEU A 589 2.20 -10.91 7.98
C LEU A 589 0.96 -10.61 8.84
N GLU A 590 -0.14 -11.34 8.58
CA GLU A 590 -1.44 -11.06 9.23
C GLU A 590 -2.24 -12.32 9.55
N ASP A 591 -1.91 -13.47 8.93
CA ASP A 591 -2.64 -14.72 9.18
C ASP A 591 -2.36 -15.24 10.59
N ARG A 592 -3.40 -15.30 11.42
CA ARG A 592 -3.29 -15.69 12.85
C ARG A 592 -2.71 -17.08 13.03
N ASP A 593 -3.19 -18.04 12.25
CA ASP A 593 -2.78 -19.42 12.38
C ASP A 593 -1.28 -19.56 12.07
N THR A 594 -0.81 -18.89 11.02
CA THR A 594 0.63 -18.86 10.68
C THR A 594 1.45 -18.17 11.78
N ILE A 595 0.96 -17.05 12.35
CA ILE A 595 1.68 -16.34 13.43
C ILE A 595 1.80 -17.22 14.67
N TYR A 596 0.73 -17.88 15.09
CA TYR A 596 0.78 -18.76 16.28
C TYR A 596 1.66 -19.98 16.05
N GLU A 597 1.76 -20.55 14.84
CA GLU A 597 2.71 -21.62 14.56
C GLU A 597 4.16 -21.13 14.57
N LEU A 598 4.44 -19.89 14.12
CA LEU A 598 5.76 -19.27 14.27
C LEU A 598 6.11 -19.07 15.76
N TYR A 599 5.16 -18.69 16.61
CA TYR A 599 5.38 -18.61 18.04
C TYR A 599 5.76 -19.97 18.65
N LYS A 600 5.01 -21.03 18.31
CA LYS A 600 5.32 -22.40 18.77
C LYS A 600 6.70 -22.88 18.27
N ALA A 601 7.08 -22.50 17.06
CA ALA A 601 8.42 -22.83 16.55
C ALA A 601 9.50 -22.05 17.32
N SER A 602 9.26 -20.78 17.66
CA SER A 602 10.15 -19.99 18.51
C SER A 602 10.29 -20.61 19.91
N GLU A 603 9.18 -21.02 20.55
CA GLU A 603 9.19 -21.71 21.83
C GLU A 603 9.97 -23.05 21.77
N ALA A 604 9.98 -23.72 20.63
CA ALA A 604 10.76 -24.93 20.38
C ALA A 604 12.26 -24.66 20.11
N GLY A 605 12.69 -23.39 20.09
CA GLY A 605 14.09 -22.99 19.88
C GLY A 605 14.47 -22.72 18.42
N VAL A 606 13.53 -22.66 17.50
CA VAL A 606 13.83 -22.33 16.08
C VAL A 606 14.22 -20.86 15.94
N PRO A 607 15.41 -20.52 15.41
CA PRO A 607 15.74 -19.15 15.05
C PRO A 607 14.92 -18.71 13.84
N ILE A 608 14.18 -17.59 13.98
CA ILE A 608 13.25 -17.09 12.98
C ILE A 608 13.61 -15.65 12.62
N LYS A 609 13.97 -15.43 11.35
CA LYS A 609 14.33 -14.11 10.80
C LYS A 609 13.26 -13.70 9.78
N LEU A 610 12.51 -12.62 10.06
CA LEU A 610 11.44 -12.15 9.20
C LEU A 610 11.80 -10.79 8.57
N ILE A 611 11.54 -10.64 7.27
CA ILE A 611 11.68 -9.38 6.53
C ILE A 611 10.28 -9.00 6.05
N VAL A 612 9.61 -8.10 6.78
CA VAL A 612 8.24 -7.70 6.52
C VAL A 612 8.20 -6.20 6.20
N ARG A 613 8.05 -5.88 4.92
CA ARG A 613 8.08 -4.48 4.46
C ARG A 613 6.99 -3.62 5.09
N GLY A 614 5.77 -4.09 5.09
CA GLY A 614 4.58 -3.30 5.45
C GLY A 614 4.04 -3.68 6.81
N MET A 615 2.86 -4.24 6.80
CA MET A 615 2.08 -4.59 7.97
C MET A 615 2.55 -5.92 8.58
N CYS A 616 2.85 -5.92 9.87
CA CYS A 616 3.19 -7.11 10.66
C CYS A 616 2.33 -7.15 11.92
N CYS A 617 1.53 -8.22 12.07
CA CYS A 617 0.71 -8.43 13.26
C CYS A 617 1.40 -9.29 14.33
N LEU A 618 2.58 -9.84 14.05
CA LEU A 618 3.39 -10.62 14.98
C LEU A 618 4.15 -9.69 15.94
N ARG A 619 4.25 -10.05 17.21
CA ARG A 619 5.13 -9.41 18.20
C ARG A 619 6.43 -10.20 18.32
N PRO A 620 7.58 -9.62 17.97
CA PRO A 620 8.87 -10.27 18.14
C PRO A 620 9.41 -10.12 19.57
N GLN A 621 10.40 -10.93 19.93
CA GLN A 621 11.23 -10.80 21.14
C GLN A 621 10.46 -10.73 22.46
N ARG A 622 9.22 -11.26 22.51
CA ARG A 622 8.41 -11.34 23.73
C ARG A 622 8.81 -12.58 24.53
N THR A 623 9.18 -12.38 25.80
CA THR A 623 9.57 -13.45 26.72
C THR A 623 8.47 -14.51 26.84
N GLY A 624 8.85 -15.78 26.69
CA GLY A 624 7.95 -16.93 26.74
C GLY A 624 7.03 -17.10 25.54
N LEU A 625 7.23 -16.33 24.43
CA LEU A 625 6.39 -16.43 23.24
C LEU A 625 7.21 -16.38 21.94
N SER A 626 8.05 -15.37 21.78
CA SER A 626 8.71 -15.07 20.49
C SER A 626 10.17 -14.64 20.65
N GLU A 627 10.86 -15.14 21.66
CA GLU A 627 12.23 -14.76 22.01
C GLU A 627 13.22 -14.98 20.84
N ASN A 628 12.97 -15.99 20.01
CA ASN A 628 13.82 -16.35 18.87
C ASN A 628 13.33 -15.75 17.54
N ILE A 629 12.42 -14.76 17.58
CA ILE A 629 11.91 -14.11 16.37
C ILE A 629 12.44 -12.69 16.27
N THR A 630 13.09 -12.38 15.15
CA THR A 630 13.43 -11.00 14.76
C THR A 630 12.65 -10.59 13.53
N VAL A 631 12.24 -9.31 13.47
CA VAL A 631 11.47 -8.76 12.34
C VAL A 631 12.12 -7.48 11.86
N ARG A 632 12.57 -7.46 10.61
CA ARG A 632 13.09 -6.28 9.92
C ARG A 632 12.15 -5.78 8.82
N SER A 633 12.22 -4.50 8.54
CA SER A 633 11.50 -3.84 7.43
C SER A 633 12.47 -2.97 6.66
N LEU A 634 12.47 -3.08 5.35
CA LEU A 634 13.29 -2.26 4.45
C LEU A 634 12.40 -1.23 3.74
N VAL A 635 12.78 0.04 3.80
CA VAL A 635 12.12 1.15 3.10
C VAL A 635 13.19 2.05 2.51
N GLY A 636 13.29 2.09 1.19
CA GLY A 636 14.34 2.84 0.48
C GLY A 636 13.94 3.17 -0.95
N ASP A 637 14.91 3.15 -1.88
CA ASP A 637 14.75 3.61 -3.25
C ASP A 637 13.72 2.80 -4.04
N PHE A 638 13.61 1.51 -3.74
CA PHE A 638 12.67 0.59 -4.37
C PHE A 638 11.65 0.06 -3.38
N LEU A 639 10.47 -0.31 -3.89
CA LEU A 639 9.43 -0.93 -3.09
C LEU A 639 9.75 -2.42 -2.93
N GLU A 640 10.05 -2.86 -1.72
CA GLU A 640 10.23 -4.27 -1.40
C GLU A 640 8.94 -5.05 -1.66
N HIS A 641 8.97 -5.98 -2.63
CA HIS A 641 7.77 -6.69 -3.09
C HIS A 641 7.97 -8.19 -3.31
N SER A 642 9.19 -8.67 -3.37
CA SER A 642 9.48 -10.11 -3.48
C SER A 642 8.98 -10.89 -2.27
N ARG A 643 8.57 -12.13 -2.49
CA ARG A 643 8.20 -13.09 -1.44
C ARG A 643 9.07 -14.30 -1.60
N ILE A 644 9.85 -14.58 -0.54
CA ILE A 644 10.75 -15.72 -0.46
C ILE A 644 10.56 -16.36 0.92
N PHE A 645 10.34 -17.68 0.93
CA PHE A 645 10.19 -18.49 2.14
C PHE A 645 11.31 -19.50 2.20
N TYR A 646 12.06 -19.52 3.28
CA TYR A 646 13.17 -20.42 3.53
C TYR A 646 12.92 -21.24 4.79
N PHE A 647 13.11 -22.56 4.70
CA PHE A 647 13.08 -23.52 5.79
C PHE A 647 14.37 -24.35 5.74
N HIS A 648 15.09 -24.46 6.86
CA HIS A 648 16.46 -25.01 6.91
C HIS A 648 16.53 -26.53 6.67
N GLN A 649 15.52 -27.27 7.11
CA GLN A 649 15.37 -28.72 6.90
C GLN A 649 16.66 -29.53 7.16
N ASN A 650 17.23 -29.31 8.36
CA ASN A 650 18.47 -29.99 8.80
C ASN A 650 19.60 -29.94 7.77
N GLY A 651 19.83 -28.80 7.13
CA GLY A 651 20.90 -28.58 6.15
C GLY A 651 20.54 -28.89 4.69
N ASN A 652 19.28 -29.27 4.41
CA ASN A 652 18.76 -29.42 3.04
C ASN A 652 17.62 -28.42 2.78
N PRO A 653 17.94 -27.13 2.60
CA PRO A 653 16.95 -26.07 2.65
C PRO A 653 15.87 -26.17 1.56
N LEU A 654 14.62 -25.98 1.99
CA LEU A 654 13.49 -25.75 1.10
C LEU A 654 13.28 -24.25 0.94
N VAL A 655 13.33 -23.78 -0.31
CA VAL A 655 13.15 -22.36 -0.63
C VAL A 655 12.03 -22.22 -1.65
N TYR A 656 11.10 -21.29 -1.38
CA TYR A 656 9.97 -21.01 -2.25
C TYR A 656 9.94 -19.52 -2.61
N GLY A 657 9.72 -19.22 -3.89
CA GLY A 657 9.35 -17.88 -4.36
C GLY A 657 7.86 -17.82 -4.70
N GLY A 658 7.28 -16.64 -4.83
CA GLY A 658 5.91 -16.57 -5.32
C GLY A 658 5.14 -15.29 -5.05
N SER A 659 3.81 -15.38 -5.19
CA SER A 659 2.92 -14.22 -5.20
C SER A 659 2.26 -13.91 -3.84
N ALA A 660 2.28 -14.84 -2.89
CA ALA A 660 1.48 -14.79 -1.67
C ALA A 660 2.19 -14.11 -0.49
N ASP A 661 1.49 -13.22 0.19
CA ASP A 661 1.81 -12.80 1.55
C ASP A 661 1.15 -13.75 2.56
N ALA A 662 1.66 -13.84 3.79
CA ALA A 662 1.04 -14.60 4.88
C ALA A 662 -0.15 -13.84 5.48
N MET A 663 -1.24 -13.82 4.75
CA MET A 663 -2.46 -13.08 5.07
C MET A 663 -3.71 -13.92 4.83
N VAL A 664 -4.74 -13.74 5.67
CA VAL A 664 -6.06 -14.37 5.49
C VAL A 664 -6.61 -14.17 4.07
N ARG A 665 -6.53 -12.95 3.53
CA ARG A 665 -6.99 -12.68 2.15
C ARG A 665 -6.20 -13.43 1.08
N SER A 666 -4.90 -13.64 1.28
CA SER A 666 -4.05 -14.38 0.32
C SER A 666 -4.40 -15.86 0.34
N PHE A 667 -4.65 -16.42 1.52
CA PHE A 667 -4.92 -17.83 1.69
C PHE A 667 -6.38 -18.24 1.37
N ASP A 668 -7.36 -17.34 1.63
CA ASP A 668 -8.78 -17.70 1.54
C ASP A 668 -9.56 -16.99 0.42
N LYS A 669 -9.08 -15.83 -0.09
CA LYS A 669 -9.83 -14.97 -1.01
C LYS A 669 -9.11 -14.69 -2.33
N ARG A 670 -7.92 -15.29 -2.52
CA ARG A 670 -7.09 -15.08 -3.70
C ARG A 670 -6.62 -16.41 -4.29
N ILE A 671 -6.37 -16.39 -5.59
CA ILE A 671 -5.62 -17.41 -6.29
C ILE A 671 -4.17 -16.98 -6.28
N GLU A 672 -3.36 -17.68 -5.51
CA GLU A 672 -1.93 -17.42 -5.31
C GLU A 672 -1.14 -18.70 -5.60
N SER A 673 0.16 -18.53 -5.88
CA SER A 673 1.10 -19.63 -6.02
C SER A 673 2.44 -19.31 -5.35
N LEU A 674 3.00 -20.30 -4.65
CA LEU A 674 4.41 -20.38 -4.29
C LEU A 674 5.03 -21.51 -5.12
N PHE A 675 6.24 -21.30 -5.61
CA PHE A 675 7.00 -22.28 -6.37
C PHE A 675 8.32 -22.60 -5.66
N LYS A 676 8.59 -23.88 -5.51
CA LYS A 676 9.82 -24.38 -4.89
C LYS A 676 11.00 -24.13 -5.82
N LEU A 677 12.10 -23.58 -5.35
CA LEU A 677 13.33 -23.38 -6.13
C LEU A 677 14.18 -24.66 -6.08
N VAL A 678 14.09 -25.47 -7.15
CA VAL A 678 14.71 -26.79 -7.24
C VAL A 678 16.15 -26.69 -7.69
N ASP A 679 16.45 -25.87 -8.71
CA ASP A 679 17.80 -25.65 -9.20
C ASP A 679 18.70 -25.12 -8.08
N PRO A 680 19.84 -25.77 -7.77
CA PRO A 680 20.69 -25.37 -6.64
C PRO A 680 21.24 -23.95 -6.75
N ARG A 681 21.57 -23.48 -7.96
CA ARG A 681 22.08 -22.13 -8.20
C ARG A 681 20.97 -21.10 -7.97
N VAL A 682 19.80 -21.30 -8.59
CA VAL A 682 18.63 -20.42 -8.42
C VAL A 682 18.19 -20.36 -6.94
N ARG A 683 18.22 -21.49 -6.25
CA ARG A 683 17.96 -21.55 -4.82
C ARG A 683 18.97 -20.72 -4.01
N GLN A 684 20.26 -20.81 -4.35
CA GLN A 684 21.32 -20.06 -3.68
C GLN A 684 21.21 -18.56 -3.96
N GLU A 685 20.83 -18.16 -5.18
CA GLU A 685 20.52 -16.75 -5.50
C GLU A 685 19.39 -16.20 -4.62
N ALA A 686 18.32 -16.97 -4.38
CA ALA A 686 17.25 -16.57 -3.49
C ALA A 686 17.67 -16.49 -2.00
N ILE A 687 18.53 -17.42 -1.56
CA ILE A 687 19.14 -17.38 -0.21
C ILE A 687 19.98 -16.11 -0.06
N HIS A 688 20.75 -15.74 -1.08
CA HIS A 688 21.56 -14.53 -1.08
C HIS A 688 20.70 -13.25 -0.98
N ILE A 689 19.55 -13.22 -1.68
CA ILE A 689 18.59 -12.11 -1.55
C ILE A 689 18.11 -11.96 -0.09
N LEU A 690 17.78 -13.06 0.59
CA LEU A 690 17.40 -13.04 1.99
C LEU A 690 18.52 -12.55 2.89
N TYR A 691 19.73 -13.10 2.72
CA TYR A 691 20.90 -12.78 3.51
C TYR A 691 21.25 -11.29 3.42
N TYR A 692 21.38 -10.73 2.20
CA TYR A 692 21.71 -9.32 2.01
C TYR A 692 20.60 -8.41 2.54
N SER A 693 19.33 -8.80 2.38
CA SER A 693 18.21 -8.03 2.96
C SER A 693 18.27 -7.98 4.51
N LEU A 694 18.84 -9.00 5.16
CA LEU A 694 19.07 -9.01 6.61
C LEU A 694 20.31 -8.20 7.03
N GLN A 695 21.27 -7.99 6.12
CA GLN A 695 22.48 -7.23 6.40
C GLN A 695 22.33 -5.71 6.16
N ASP A 696 21.23 -5.27 5.49
CA ASP A 696 21.02 -3.84 5.27
C ASP A 696 20.99 -3.07 6.61
N ASN A 697 21.82 -2.02 6.72
CA ASN A 697 21.90 -1.14 7.88
C ASN A 697 21.64 0.33 7.53
N VAL A 698 21.25 0.62 6.26
CA VAL A 698 20.91 1.96 5.76
C VAL A 698 19.41 2.16 5.67
N ASN A 699 18.69 1.16 5.12
CA ASN A 699 17.25 1.22 4.87
C ASN A 699 16.41 0.43 5.88
N ALA A 700 17.07 -0.31 6.78
CA ALA A 700 16.43 -1.24 7.69
C ALA A 700 15.85 -0.57 8.93
N TYR A 701 14.72 -1.11 9.37
CA TYR A 701 14.07 -0.84 10.64
C TYR A 701 13.79 -2.17 11.34
N GLU A 702 13.92 -2.20 12.64
CA GLU A 702 13.64 -3.37 13.47
C GLU A 702 12.35 -3.18 14.25
N LEU A 703 11.44 -4.15 14.16
CA LEU A 703 10.18 -4.17 14.91
C LEU A 703 10.47 -4.56 16.36
N GLN A 704 10.00 -3.73 17.29
CA GLN A 704 10.11 -3.98 18.71
C GLN A 704 8.86 -4.69 19.26
N GLU A 705 8.97 -5.29 20.45
CA GLU A 705 7.87 -5.97 21.14
C GLU A 705 6.61 -5.09 21.26
N ASP A 706 6.76 -3.80 21.50
CA ASP A 706 5.67 -2.85 21.66
C ASP A 706 4.92 -2.51 20.36
N GLY A 707 5.43 -2.95 19.20
CA GLY A 707 4.88 -2.69 17.87
C GLY A 707 5.44 -1.45 17.19
N ASN A 708 6.39 -0.75 17.78
CA ASN A 708 7.11 0.34 17.14
C ASN A 708 8.29 -0.18 16.33
N TYR A 709 8.74 0.62 15.37
CA TYR A 709 9.93 0.33 14.57
C TYR A 709 11.04 1.30 14.93
N VAL A 710 12.24 0.78 15.13
CA VAL A 710 13.46 1.55 15.35
C VAL A 710 14.33 1.41 14.12
N LYS A 711 14.85 2.53 13.61
CA LYS A 711 15.80 2.51 12.48
C LYS A 711 17.09 1.86 12.95
N CYS A 712 17.62 0.92 12.15
CA CYS A 712 18.92 0.31 12.43
C CYS A 712 20.01 1.37 12.32
N GLU A 713 20.89 1.42 13.32
CA GLU A 713 22.06 2.28 13.32
C GLU A 713 23.26 1.53 12.73
N ILE A 714 24.12 2.25 12.03
CA ILE A 714 25.37 1.69 11.52
C ILE A 714 26.32 1.59 12.71
N GLU A 715 26.69 0.38 13.10
CA GLU A 715 27.62 0.14 14.20
C GLU A 715 28.98 0.80 13.94
N GLU A 716 29.62 1.32 14.99
CA GLU A 716 30.91 1.97 14.88
C GLU A 716 31.96 0.96 14.34
N GLY A 717 32.53 1.26 13.18
CA GLY A 717 33.49 0.38 12.49
C GLY A 717 32.88 -0.56 11.44
N SER A 718 31.54 -0.58 11.29
CA SER A 718 30.87 -1.30 10.21
C SER A 718 30.73 -0.41 8.97
N GLU A 719 30.79 -1.04 7.77
CA GLU A 719 30.53 -0.33 6.53
C GLU A 719 29.01 -0.18 6.28
N PRO A 720 28.55 0.97 5.73
CA PRO A 720 27.16 1.13 5.34
C PRO A 720 26.81 0.17 4.19
N LEU A 721 25.81 -0.67 4.39
CA LEU A 721 25.28 -1.58 3.37
C LEU A 721 23.86 -1.16 2.99
N ASN A 722 23.71 -0.58 1.80
CA ASN A 722 22.44 -0.32 1.16
C ASN A 722 22.14 -1.37 0.09
N VAL A 723 21.23 -2.30 0.36
CA VAL A 723 20.92 -3.41 -0.56
C VAL A 723 20.37 -2.94 -1.90
N HIS A 724 19.67 -1.78 -1.95
CA HIS A 724 19.18 -1.22 -3.19
C HIS A 724 20.29 -0.73 -4.14
N GLN A 725 21.51 -0.61 -3.63
CA GLN A 725 22.70 -0.36 -4.42
C GLN A 725 23.56 -1.62 -4.60
N ALA A 726 23.70 -2.41 -3.54
CA ALA A 726 24.57 -3.58 -3.54
C ALA A 726 24.14 -4.66 -4.54
N PHE A 727 22.84 -4.87 -4.74
CA PHE A 727 22.34 -5.89 -5.67
C PHE A 727 22.72 -5.67 -7.16
N TYR A 728 23.16 -4.49 -7.55
CA TYR A 728 23.68 -4.25 -8.90
C TYR A 728 25.07 -4.84 -9.14
N ASP A 729 25.83 -5.10 -8.08
CA ASP A 729 27.25 -5.50 -8.12
C ASP A 729 27.46 -6.94 -7.62
N VAL A 730 26.40 -7.72 -7.45
CA VAL A 730 26.47 -9.10 -6.95
C VAL A 730 27.15 -10.02 -7.96
N THR A 731 28.10 -10.82 -7.46
CA THR A 731 28.81 -11.84 -8.23
C THR A 731 28.36 -13.25 -7.88
N LEU A 732 28.57 -14.19 -8.79
CA LEU A 732 28.22 -15.59 -8.55
C LEU A 732 28.98 -16.19 -7.36
N ASP A 733 30.27 -15.82 -7.18
CA ASP A 733 31.09 -16.28 -6.06
C ASP A 733 30.52 -15.83 -4.71
N GLN A 734 30.06 -14.57 -4.61
CA GLN A 734 29.39 -14.06 -3.41
C GLN A 734 28.10 -14.84 -3.12
N VAL A 735 27.30 -15.10 -4.16
CA VAL A 735 26.08 -15.90 -4.04
C VAL A 735 26.38 -17.28 -3.49
N MET A 736 27.36 -17.99 -4.08
CA MET A 736 27.68 -19.35 -3.70
C MET A 736 28.34 -19.46 -2.31
N ALA A 737 28.97 -18.40 -1.81
CA ALA A 737 29.56 -18.34 -0.48
C ALA A 737 28.56 -17.97 0.63
N THR A 738 27.30 -17.66 0.30
CA THR A 738 26.32 -17.17 1.26
C THR A 738 25.70 -18.28 2.11
N HIS A 739 25.70 -18.07 3.42
CA HIS A 739 24.99 -18.89 4.41
C HIS A 739 24.03 -18.02 5.20
N LEU A 740 22.76 -18.42 5.31
CA LEU A 740 21.71 -17.63 5.94
C LEU A 740 21.71 -17.75 7.47
N PHE A 741 22.12 -18.92 7.99
CA PHE A 741 22.28 -19.20 9.40
C PHE A 741 23.69 -19.72 9.61
N GLU A 742 24.46 -19.07 10.51
CA GLU A 742 25.80 -19.48 10.88
C GLU A 742 25.77 -20.56 11.98
N GLU A 743 26.89 -21.28 12.20
CA GLU A 743 26.94 -22.29 13.26
C GLU A 743 26.68 -21.70 14.67
N GLU A 744 26.95 -20.41 14.86
CA GLU A 744 26.71 -19.71 16.13
C GLU A 744 25.24 -19.41 16.37
N ASP A 745 24.43 -19.12 15.32
CA ASP A 745 22.98 -18.95 15.42
C ASP A 745 22.28 -20.24 15.88
N ILE A 746 22.90 -21.39 15.57
CA ILE A 746 22.36 -22.72 15.85
C ILE A 746 22.84 -23.25 17.24
N LYS A 747 23.94 -22.71 17.77
CA LYS A 747 24.53 -23.07 19.09
C LYS A 747 24.11 -22.15 20.23
N ALA A 748 23.22 -21.20 20.02
CA ALA A 748 22.75 -20.28 21.07
C ALA A 748 22.07 -20.99 22.25
N GLU A 749 21.63 -22.25 22.08
CA GLU A 749 20.98 -23.04 23.14
C GLU A 749 21.93 -23.53 24.24
N GLU A 750 23.21 -23.78 23.95
CA GLU A 750 24.13 -24.21 25.02
C GLU A 750 24.37 -23.12 26.07
N LYS A 751 24.33 -21.84 25.69
CA LYS A 751 24.47 -20.71 26.63
C LYS A 751 23.23 -20.43 27.44
N THR A 752 22.04 -20.76 26.96
CA THR A 752 20.77 -20.55 27.69
C THR A 752 20.56 -21.67 28.72
N GLN A 753 20.97 -22.91 28.43
CA GLN A 753 20.93 -24.01 29.38
C GLN A 753 21.97 -23.87 30.51
N GLU A 754 23.15 -23.31 30.25
CA GLU A 754 24.13 -23.00 31.30
C GLU A 754 23.68 -21.89 32.26
N LYS A 755 22.86 -20.92 31.80
CA LYS A 755 22.29 -19.89 32.67
C LYS A 755 21.12 -20.37 33.53
N SER A 756 20.42 -21.41 33.14
CA SER A 756 19.34 -22.04 33.92
C SER A 756 19.85 -23.12 34.90
N ALA A 757 21.11 -23.52 34.80
CA ALA A 757 21.74 -24.58 35.62
C ALA A 757 22.66 -24.06 36.71
N THR A 758 22.53 -22.78 37.15
CA THR A 758 23.18 -22.33 38.38
C THR A 758 22.40 -22.87 39.57
N PRO A 759 23.01 -23.72 40.42
CA PRO A 759 22.30 -24.27 41.59
C PRO A 759 22.06 -23.15 42.61
N GLU A 760 20.86 -23.10 43.14
CA GLU A 760 20.57 -22.42 44.39
C GLU A 760 21.58 -22.87 45.43
N SER A 761 22.46 -21.95 45.88
CA SER A 761 23.33 -22.20 47.01
C SER A 761 22.50 -22.25 48.28
N ASP A 762 22.39 -23.45 48.84
CA ASP A 762 22.00 -23.68 50.23
C ASP A 762 22.94 -22.93 51.19
N ASP A 763 22.56 -21.76 51.59
CA ASP A 763 23.12 -21.08 52.76
C ASP A 763 22.13 -21.18 53.94
N ALA A 764 22.13 -22.32 54.56
CA ALA A 764 21.51 -22.54 55.87
C ALA A 764 22.45 -23.37 56.75
N ASN A 765 23.51 -22.74 57.25
CA ASN A 765 24.25 -23.22 58.43
C ASN A 765 24.69 -22.03 59.27
N ALA A 766 23.82 -21.58 60.17
CA ALA A 766 24.17 -20.72 61.27
C ALA A 766 24.82 -21.56 62.36
N GLU A 767 26.11 -21.46 62.58
CA GLU A 767 26.84 -21.99 63.71
C GLU A 767 26.30 -21.37 65.02
N ILE A 768 25.82 -22.27 65.87
CA ILE A 768 25.55 -22.03 67.30
C ILE A 768 26.86 -22.21 68.05
N ALA A 769 27.44 -21.14 68.57
CA ALA A 769 28.57 -21.20 69.51
C ALA A 769 28.10 -21.58 70.90
N PRO A 770 28.82 -22.48 71.61
CA PRO A 770 28.41 -22.89 72.97
C PRO A 770 28.80 -21.86 74.01
N GLN A 771 27.83 -21.51 74.87
CA GLN A 771 28.08 -20.76 76.09
C GLN A 771 28.78 -21.67 77.11
N THR A 772 29.95 -21.25 77.55
CA THR A 772 30.63 -21.83 78.73
C THR A 772 30.04 -21.18 79.96
N GLU A 773 29.38 -21.98 80.80
CA GLU A 773 29.15 -21.68 82.20
C GLU A 773 30.47 -21.76 82.94
N ALA A 774 30.82 -20.70 83.68
CA ALA A 774 31.81 -20.72 84.74
C ALA A 774 31.06 -20.71 86.07
N GLY A 775 31.24 -21.79 86.76
CA GLY A 775 30.67 -21.99 88.06
C GLY A 775 31.31 -21.16 89.18
N GLN A 776 30.62 -20.97 90.03
CA GLN A 776 30.67 -21.49 91.29
C GLN A 776 29.81 -21.36 91.87
#